data_a9a77db16b98dc8f0176ad4a1d6baf4a
#
_entry.id   a9a77db16b98dc8f0176ad4a1d6baf4a
#
_cell.length_a   1.000
_cell.length_b   1.000
_cell.length_c   1.000
_cell.angle_alpha   90.00
_cell.angle_beta   90.00
_cell.angle_gamma   90.00
#
_symmetry.space_group_name_H-M   'P 1'
#
loop_
_entity.id
_entity.type
_entity.pdbx_description
1 polymer ?
#
loop_
_entity_poly.entity_id
_entity_poly.type
_entity_poly.pdbx_seq_one_letter_code
_entity_poly.pdbx_strand_id
1 'polypeptide(L)'
;MRRRNQNIWKRQIYSWLLIAAVGMGSLPTVTVQADEAGDTAMGRYTESETMLPEEAQVQDIVRMADGRLRIVGMSMDTSEAGSWKLWDSTDGGKTWEEAAKLPEEYNDGEFFFSMALSRDGGGAGIRMVESDSDDTLEDWDEELLVFDADGQAQCFPLEEPNVSQLSFTESNALVAQISGGEAVLLDPESGKTVCELVASSAQIVGTWKDQALVLSTDSLQIYDTATHQPGEGQEALEEALFAGNTSYMMTGTTARSILFAQSEDGRIFYATRKGIYSYAENGSVVEEIVNGNLCFLSDPGMQLVALEESDAEFYVVCAKETGENTLVKLSYDPDVAATPQQELTVYSLEEDAGMRRLIARFQKQNPDIYVNYQIGLSGEDGVTASDALRMLNTEILAGDGPDVLMLDGISVDTYTEKGLLMDLTTVLANIQEQDGVLAQIAETYRQEDGSIPAVPCKFYIPAICGDPEILDVIDGLASLEQLAAQEGVFTSDGMLMLPERLYPLLVGTWSREDGTLDAEALQEYIQTVQQVWKTYEENASEKVRENIVGWEESEDSILAQLPDYGAALSGSSFDLLGGNAKAEIGVLTGMYDYAELTSVNRQTPCEVRQANLGAEDVFVPYETLGVLSNAKAPEAAETFVCYALSEEGQMADVETAFPVNETALNRVVSEPFFRDGEFSMASSNQETGEAITLICYWPGKDQQEELLAMAGRLSTRVDLNRIPRQTVLEETRKCMKGEESADEAVNAIMQKINLYLAE
;
A
#
# COMPACT_ATOMS: atom_id res chain seq x y z
N MET A 1 -50.38 22.73 -4.93
CA MET A 1 -49.19 21.91 -4.73
C MET A 1 -49.33 20.41 -5.06
N ARG A 2 -50.24 19.98 -5.92
CA ARG A 2 -50.46 18.56 -6.24
C ARG A 2 -50.30 18.21 -7.73
N ARG A 3 -49.75 19.08 -8.58
CA ARG A 3 -49.53 18.86 -10.00
C ARG A 3 -48.07 18.92 -10.47
N ARG A 4 -47.09 19.03 -9.56
CA ARG A 4 -45.67 19.12 -9.92
C ARG A 4 -44.89 17.81 -9.73
N ASN A 5 -45.45 16.83 -9.02
CA ASN A 5 -44.75 15.54 -8.74
C ASN A 5 -45.06 14.40 -9.74
N GLN A 6 -45.97 14.57 -10.68
CA GLN A 6 -46.26 13.50 -11.66
C GLN A 6 -45.36 13.53 -12.89
N ASN A 7 -44.62 14.62 -13.12
CA ASN A 7 -43.71 14.70 -14.28
C ASN A 7 -42.27 14.25 -13.98
N ILE A 8 -41.88 14.16 -12.68
CA ILE A 8 -40.56 13.66 -12.30
C ILE A 8 -40.51 12.14 -12.40
N TRP A 9 -41.58 11.46 -12.00
CA TRP A 9 -41.66 9.99 -12.12
C TRP A 9 -41.72 9.47 -13.56
N LYS A 10 -42.28 10.21 -14.47
CA LYS A 10 -42.32 9.82 -15.90
C LYS A 10 -40.94 10.01 -16.58
N ARG A 11 -40.12 10.92 -16.15
CA ARG A 11 -38.75 11.10 -16.67
C ARG A 11 -37.77 10.03 -16.14
N GLN A 12 -37.95 9.57 -14.92
CA GLN A 12 -37.10 8.48 -14.37
C GLN A 12 -37.43 7.12 -15.01
N ILE A 13 -38.68 6.83 -15.32
CA ILE A 13 -39.07 5.56 -16.00
C ILE A 13 -38.56 5.49 -17.43
N TYR A 14 -38.44 6.61 -18.15
CA TYR A 14 -37.87 6.62 -19.49
C TYR A 14 -36.35 6.55 -19.53
N SER A 15 -35.66 7.01 -18.48
CA SER A 15 -34.20 6.84 -18.33
C SER A 15 -33.83 5.38 -18.04
N TRP A 16 -34.60 4.66 -17.24
CA TRP A 16 -34.35 3.24 -16.94
C TRP A 16 -34.65 2.30 -18.12
N LEU A 17 -35.54 2.66 -19.02
CA LEU A 17 -35.84 1.88 -20.23
C LEU A 17 -34.85 2.15 -21.38
N LEU A 18 -34.08 3.24 -21.33
CA LEU A 18 -32.98 3.50 -22.28
C LEU A 18 -31.66 2.87 -21.82
N ILE A 19 -31.42 2.76 -20.53
CA ILE A 19 -30.24 2.06 -19.98
C ILE A 19 -30.34 0.54 -20.15
N ALA A 20 -31.56 -0.04 -20.12
CA ALA A 20 -31.75 -1.46 -20.38
C ALA A 20 -31.66 -1.85 -21.90
N ALA A 21 -31.59 -0.88 -22.81
CA ALA A 21 -31.42 -1.14 -24.23
C ALA A 21 -30.03 -0.84 -24.78
N VAL A 22 -29.15 -0.24 -23.98
CA VAL A 22 -27.73 0.02 -24.32
C VAL A 22 -26.80 -0.97 -23.61
N GLY A 23 -27.30 -1.72 -22.62
CA GLY A 23 -26.54 -2.73 -21.86
C GLY A 23 -26.29 -4.06 -22.59
N MET A 24 -26.55 -4.17 -23.88
CA MET A 24 -26.13 -5.29 -24.74
C MET A 24 -25.39 -4.80 -25.99
N GLY A 25 -24.74 -3.68 -25.93
CA GLY A 25 -23.72 -3.28 -26.88
C GLY A 25 -22.38 -3.78 -26.32
N SER A 26 -21.95 -4.95 -26.77
CA SER A 26 -20.61 -5.45 -26.64
C SER A 26 -19.62 -4.29 -26.75
N LEU A 27 -18.85 -4.02 -25.65
CA LEU A 27 -17.53 -3.44 -25.80
C LEU A 27 -16.88 -4.17 -26.98
N PRO A 28 -16.21 -3.51 -27.91
CA PRO A 28 -15.36 -4.22 -28.81
C PRO A 28 -14.23 -4.81 -27.96
N THR A 29 -14.41 -6.03 -27.46
CA THR A 29 -13.28 -6.91 -27.32
C THR A 29 -12.64 -6.88 -28.69
N VAL A 30 -11.47 -6.32 -28.80
CA VAL A 30 -10.55 -6.65 -29.86
C VAL A 30 -10.23 -8.12 -29.62
N THR A 31 -11.13 -8.99 -30.03
CA THR A 31 -10.80 -10.37 -30.32
C THR A 31 -9.85 -10.27 -31.51
N VAL A 32 -8.56 -10.26 -31.20
CA VAL A 32 -7.58 -10.71 -32.16
C VAL A 32 -7.99 -12.16 -32.43
N GLN A 33 -8.72 -12.38 -33.51
CA GLN A 33 -8.88 -13.71 -34.03
C GLN A 33 -7.47 -14.23 -34.28
N ALA A 34 -7.05 -15.23 -33.52
CA ALA A 34 -5.88 -16.00 -33.83
C ALA A 34 -6.14 -16.69 -35.19
N ASP A 35 -5.69 -16.06 -36.25
CA ASP A 35 -5.45 -16.76 -37.51
C ASP A 35 -4.24 -17.67 -37.30
N GLU A 36 -4.36 -18.90 -37.71
CA GLU A 36 -3.31 -19.90 -37.67
C GLU A 36 -1.97 -19.34 -38.21
N ALA A 37 -0.91 -19.32 -37.38
CA ALA A 37 0.40 -18.79 -37.70
C ALA A 37 0.41 -17.29 -38.10
N GLY A 38 -0.15 -16.42 -37.24
CA GLY A 38 -0.06 -14.98 -37.40
C GLY A 38 1.21 -14.42 -36.78
N ASP A 39 1.83 -13.47 -37.46
CA ASP A 39 2.95 -12.69 -36.93
C ASP A 39 2.57 -12.11 -35.56
N THR A 40 3.30 -12.46 -34.50
CA THR A 40 3.16 -11.85 -33.18
C THR A 40 3.39 -10.34 -33.35
N ALA A 41 2.46 -9.51 -32.87
CA ALA A 41 2.64 -8.07 -32.90
C ALA A 41 3.95 -7.72 -32.18
N MET A 42 4.81 -6.96 -32.84
CA MET A 42 6.14 -6.63 -32.36
C MET A 42 6.22 -5.17 -31.96
N GLY A 43 7.07 -4.88 -30.96
CA GLY A 43 7.41 -3.56 -30.48
C GLY A 43 6.69 -3.21 -29.18
N ARG A 44 7.47 -2.97 -28.14
CA ARG A 44 7.02 -2.39 -26.86
C ARG A 44 8.13 -1.57 -26.23
N TYR A 45 7.78 -0.76 -25.25
CA TYR A 45 8.77 -0.11 -24.39
C TYR A 45 9.38 -1.12 -23.44
N THR A 46 10.69 -1.08 -23.31
CA THR A 46 11.49 -1.88 -22.38
C THR A 46 12.18 -0.95 -21.39
N GLU A 47 12.33 -1.42 -20.14
CA GLU A 47 12.94 -0.64 -19.07
C GLU A 47 14.44 -0.89 -18.97
N SER A 48 15.17 0.15 -18.57
CA SER A 48 16.56 0.05 -18.13
C SER A 48 16.78 0.99 -16.97
N GLU A 49 17.33 0.49 -15.85
CA GLU A 49 17.74 1.34 -14.76
C GLU A 49 19.04 2.07 -15.13
N THR A 50 19.11 3.35 -14.82
CA THR A 50 20.29 4.19 -14.98
C THR A 50 20.74 4.67 -13.61
N MET A 51 22.04 4.74 -13.41
CA MET A 51 22.59 5.20 -12.13
C MET A 51 22.42 6.71 -12.00
N LEU A 52 21.78 7.15 -10.92
CA LEU A 52 21.81 8.53 -10.47
C LEU A 52 23.18 8.85 -9.85
N PRO A 53 23.53 10.14 -9.68
CA PRO A 53 24.70 10.52 -8.87
C PRO A 53 24.65 9.85 -7.50
N GLU A 54 25.82 9.43 -6.98
CA GLU A 54 25.92 8.67 -5.73
C GLU A 54 25.18 9.38 -4.60
N GLU A 55 24.25 8.68 -3.93
CA GLU A 55 23.45 9.16 -2.80
C GLU A 55 22.55 10.40 -3.10
N ALA A 56 22.20 10.69 -4.35
CA ALA A 56 21.32 11.80 -4.68
C ALA A 56 19.84 11.45 -4.43
N GLN A 57 19.15 12.25 -3.62
CA GLN A 57 17.69 12.27 -3.52
C GLN A 57 17.12 13.27 -4.52
N VAL A 58 16.77 12.79 -5.71
CA VAL A 58 16.28 13.59 -6.83
C VAL A 58 14.81 13.91 -6.63
N GLN A 59 14.43 15.18 -6.88
CA GLN A 59 13.04 15.62 -6.78
C GLN A 59 12.42 15.99 -8.12
N ASP A 60 13.23 16.35 -9.13
CA ASP A 60 12.71 16.66 -10.45
C ASP A 60 13.76 16.40 -11.54
N ILE A 61 13.27 16.20 -12.77
CA ILE A 61 14.05 15.99 -13.99
C ILE A 61 13.45 16.81 -15.13
N VAL A 62 14.29 17.45 -15.93
CA VAL A 62 13.83 18.21 -17.09
C VAL A 62 14.81 18.06 -18.27
N ARG A 63 14.27 18.03 -19.49
CA ARG A 63 15.04 18.24 -20.72
C ARG A 63 15.18 19.73 -21.00
N MET A 64 16.40 20.23 -20.95
CA MET A 64 16.71 21.63 -21.27
C MET A 64 16.62 21.91 -22.76
N ALA A 65 16.50 23.19 -23.12
CA ALA A 65 16.39 23.63 -24.50
C ALA A 65 17.59 23.24 -25.40
N ASP A 66 18.75 22.94 -24.82
CA ASP A 66 19.95 22.47 -25.54
C ASP A 66 20.01 20.94 -25.68
N GLY A 67 18.98 20.21 -25.19
CA GLY A 67 18.81 18.77 -25.28
C GLY A 67 19.44 17.97 -24.15
N ARG A 68 20.12 18.60 -23.19
CA ARG A 68 20.64 17.92 -22.01
C ARG A 68 19.50 17.61 -21.03
N LEU A 69 19.63 16.49 -20.32
CA LEU A 69 18.80 16.23 -19.15
C LEU A 69 19.44 16.90 -17.92
N ARG A 70 18.62 17.50 -17.08
CA ARG A 70 19.02 18.08 -15.79
C ARG A 70 18.17 17.49 -14.69
N ILE A 71 18.79 17.17 -13.56
CA ILE A 71 18.11 16.80 -12.32
C ILE A 71 18.46 17.76 -11.19
N VAL A 72 17.52 17.95 -10.27
CA VAL A 72 17.74 18.63 -9.00
C VAL A 72 17.52 17.67 -7.87
N GLY A 73 18.40 17.68 -6.88
CA GLY A 73 18.29 16.80 -5.73
C GLY A 73 19.25 17.15 -4.61
N MET A 74 19.09 16.48 -3.49
CA MET A 74 19.95 16.59 -2.33
C MET A 74 21.00 15.48 -2.36
N SER A 75 22.28 15.85 -2.27
CA SER A 75 23.37 14.90 -2.07
C SER A 75 23.45 14.55 -0.60
N MET A 76 23.42 13.26 -0.28
CA MET A 76 23.49 12.72 1.07
C MET A 76 24.93 12.30 1.47
N ASP A 77 25.96 12.83 0.79
CA ASP A 77 27.35 12.55 1.13
C ASP A 77 27.60 12.90 2.61
N THR A 78 28.02 11.90 3.38
CA THR A 78 28.22 11.96 4.84
C THR A 78 29.29 12.96 5.30
N SER A 79 30.04 13.54 4.37
CA SER A 79 31.08 14.55 4.66
C SER A 79 30.55 15.99 4.76
N GLU A 80 29.37 16.27 4.17
CA GLU A 80 28.71 17.58 4.19
C GLU A 80 27.22 17.37 4.48
N ALA A 81 26.65 18.07 5.46
CA ALA A 81 25.21 18.03 5.74
C ALA A 81 24.43 18.38 4.46
N GLY A 82 23.67 17.42 3.94
CA GLY A 82 22.89 17.42 2.72
C GLY A 82 22.93 18.67 1.85
N SER A 83 23.67 18.63 0.73
CA SER A 83 23.77 19.80 -0.15
C SER A 83 22.89 19.64 -1.39
N TRP A 84 22.12 20.67 -1.71
CA TRP A 84 21.32 20.74 -2.93
C TRP A 84 22.18 21.03 -4.14
N LYS A 85 22.03 20.22 -5.18
CA LYS A 85 22.84 20.27 -6.39
C LYS A 85 22.01 20.09 -7.64
N LEU A 86 22.58 20.58 -8.76
CA LEU A 86 22.11 20.35 -10.11
C LEU A 86 23.11 19.45 -10.82
N TRP A 87 22.64 18.42 -11.51
CA TRP A 87 23.48 17.58 -12.36
C TRP A 87 22.92 17.53 -13.77
N ASP A 88 23.82 17.52 -14.74
CA ASP A 88 23.51 17.44 -16.17
C ASP A 88 23.98 16.10 -16.76
N SER A 89 23.20 15.58 -17.70
CA SER A 89 23.56 14.44 -18.53
C SER A 89 23.43 14.81 -20.01
N THR A 90 24.46 14.43 -20.79
CA THR A 90 24.52 14.60 -22.25
C THR A 90 24.36 13.29 -23.01
N ASP A 91 24.21 12.17 -22.29
CA ASP A 91 24.20 10.81 -22.85
C ASP A 91 22.92 10.02 -22.52
N GLY A 92 21.85 10.76 -22.25
CA GLY A 92 20.52 10.18 -21.95
C GLY A 92 20.47 9.52 -20.58
N GLY A 93 21.02 10.16 -19.55
CA GLY A 93 20.95 9.71 -18.17
C GLY A 93 21.93 8.61 -17.77
N LYS A 94 22.87 8.23 -18.65
CA LYS A 94 23.86 7.18 -18.35
C LYS A 94 24.97 7.66 -17.43
N THR A 95 25.38 8.93 -17.62
CA THR A 95 26.35 9.61 -16.76
C THR A 95 25.88 11.01 -16.41
N TRP A 96 26.24 11.46 -15.22
CA TRP A 96 25.87 12.74 -14.68
C TRP A 96 27.08 13.53 -14.23
N GLU A 97 27.13 14.82 -14.59
CA GLU A 97 28.14 15.75 -14.14
C GLU A 97 27.50 16.84 -13.26
N GLU A 98 28.13 17.15 -12.13
CA GLU A 98 27.68 18.26 -11.29
C GLU A 98 27.77 19.58 -12.08
N ALA A 99 26.63 20.19 -12.31
CA ALA A 99 26.52 21.44 -13.07
C ALA A 99 26.60 22.65 -12.15
N ALA A 100 25.92 22.61 -11.01
CA ALA A 100 25.90 23.66 -10.02
C ALA A 100 25.53 23.12 -8.63
N LYS A 101 25.88 23.89 -7.60
CA LYS A 101 25.49 23.68 -6.20
C LYS A 101 24.76 24.93 -5.72
N LEU A 102 23.65 24.76 -5.02
CA LEU A 102 22.99 25.89 -4.33
C LEU A 102 23.91 26.44 -3.25
N PRO A 103 23.86 27.76 -2.96
CA PRO A 103 24.71 28.39 -1.94
C PRO A 103 24.62 27.73 -0.58
N GLU A 104 25.72 27.67 0.18
CA GLU A 104 25.80 27.02 1.49
C GLU A 104 24.82 27.60 2.52
N GLU A 105 24.53 28.89 2.43
CA GLU A 105 23.55 29.57 3.28
C GLU A 105 22.13 29.02 3.16
N TYR A 106 21.85 28.25 2.09
CA TYR A 106 20.58 27.56 1.86
C TYR A 106 20.70 26.04 2.08
N ASN A 107 21.81 25.57 2.63
CA ASN A 107 22.08 24.14 2.86
C ASN A 107 22.30 23.81 4.34
N ASP A 108 22.24 24.78 5.25
CA ASP A 108 22.63 24.63 6.65
C ASP A 108 21.44 24.16 7.53
N GLY A 109 21.13 22.88 7.44
CA GLY A 109 20.15 22.22 8.32
C GLY A 109 18.66 22.52 8.05
N GLU A 110 18.36 23.24 6.96
CA GLU A 110 17.00 23.62 6.61
C GLU A 110 16.33 22.60 5.70
N PHE A 111 15.04 22.46 5.84
CA PHE A 111 14.26 21.55 5.01
C PHE A 111 13.87 22.24 3.69
N PHE A 112 14.17 21.54 2.57
CA PHE A 112 13.67 21.92 1.27
C PHE A 112 12.75 20.83 0.75
N PHE A 113 11.67 21.23 0.12
CA PHE A 113 10.74 20.29 -0.51
C PHE A 113 10.11 20.93 -1.76
N SER A 114 9.39 20.10 -2.53
CA SER A 114 8.68 20.56 -3.74
C SER A 114 9.56 21.26 -4.76
N MET A 115 10.81 20.79 -4.98
CA MET A 115 11.69 21.35 -6.00
C MET A 115 11.13 21.08 -7.40
N ALA A 116 11.14 22.09 -8.25
CA ALA A 116 10.75 22.01 -9.66
C ALA A 116 11.79 22.69 -10.54
N LEU A 117 12.08 22.07 -11.69
CA LEU A 117 12.99 22.59 -12.70
C LEU A 117 12.23 23.30 -13.83
N SER A 118 12.81 24.34 -14.38
CA SER A 118 12.37 24.98 -15.61
C SER A 118 13.25 24.58 -16.80
N ARG A 119 12.72 24.68 -18.03
CA ARG A 119 13.44 24.27 -19.24
C ARG A 119 14.66 25.13 -19.59
N ASP A 120 14.82 26.30 -18.98
CA ASP A 120 16.03 27.11 -19.07
C ASP A 120 17.15 26.65 -18.13
N GLY A 121 16.86 25.63 -17.30
CA GLY A 121 17.81 24.99 -16.41
C GLY A 121 17.88 25.58 -15.00
N GLY A 122 17.12 26.64 -14.72
CA GLY A 122 16.85 27.11 -13.36
C GLY A 122 15.70 26.34 -12.71
N GLY A 123 15.21 26.86 -11.59
CA GLY A 123 14.08 26.21 -10.90
C GLY A 123 13.62 26.97 -9.66
N ALA A 124 12.70 26.34 -8.94
CA ALA A 124 12.20 26.84 -7.68
C ALA A 124 11.97 25.69 -6.69
N GLY A 125 11.91 26.02 -5.39
CA GLY A 125 11.60 25.08 -4.32
C GLY A 125 11.05 25.80 -3.12
N ILE A 126 10.58 25.07 -2.14
CA ILE A 126 10.10 25.59 -0.86
C ILE A 126 11.15 25.34 0.21
N ARG A 127 11.53 26.40 0.91
CA ARG A 127 12.45 26.38 2.04
C ARG A 127 11.68 26.60 3.34
N MET A 128 11.86 25.73 4.31
CA MET A 128 11.36 25.91 5.67
C MET A 128 12.42 26.62 6.50
N VAL A 129 12.07 27.72 7.11
CA VAL A 129 12.94 28.49 8.03
C VAL A 129 12.30 28.56 9.40
N GLU A 130 13.13 28.52 10.45
CA GLU A 130 12.66 28.65 11.82
C GLU A 130 12.09 30.08 12.02
N SER A 131 10.85 30.20 12.51
CA SER A 131 10.20 31.48 12.71
C SER A 131 10.80 32.21 13.91
N ASP A 132 11.03 33.50 13.78
CA ASP A 132 11.51 34.40 14.86
C ASP A 132 10.41 34.66 15.94
N SER A 133 9.27 33.96 15.92
CA SER A 133 8.16 34.17 16.87
C SER A 133 8.44 33.54 18.23
N ASP A 134 8.26 34.33 19.31
CA ASP A 134 8.43 33.94 20.73
C ASP A 134 7.31 33.04 21.27
N ASP A 135 6.41 32.51 20.42
CA ASP A 135 5.31 31.62 20.79
C ASP A 135 5.72 30.14 20.72
N THR A 136 5.53 29.44 21.78
CA THR A 136 6.11 28.19 22.24
C THR A 136 5.67 26.90 21.51
N LEU A 137 5.30 26.96 20.24
CA LEU A 137 5.13 25.80 19.37
C LEU A 137 5.82 26.17 18.06
N GLU A 138 6.78 25.38 17.65
CA GLU A 138 7.62 25.48 16.46
C GLU A 138 6.87 26.04 15.23
N ASP A 139 6.81 27.39 15.11
CA ASP A 139 6.31 28.05 13.91
C ASP A 139 7.42 28.04 12.87
N TRP A 140 7.22 27.34 11.79
CA TRP A 140 8.07 27.36 10.62
C TRP A 140 7.48 28.31 9.60
N ASP A 141 8.31 29.20 9.07
CA ASP A 141 7.96 30.08 7.94
C ASP A 141 8.41 29.43 6.62
N GLU A 142 7.62 29.60 5.57
CA GLU A 142 7.94 29.11 4.23
C GLU A 142 8.43 30.26 3.33
N GLU A 143 9.51 29.99 2.60
CA GLU A 143 10.04 30.88 1.58
C GLU A 143 10.08 30.19 0.22
N LEU A 144 9.77 30.93 -0.85
CA LEU A 144 10.02 30.49 -2.20
C LEU A 144 11.50 30.70 -2.51
N LEU A 145 12.24 29.61 -2.68
CA LEU A 145 13.58 29.60 -3.23
C LEU A 145 13.48 29.59 -4.76
N VAL A 146 14.15 30.52 -5.44
CA VAL A 146 14.29 30.54 -6.90
C VAL A 146 15.77 30.56 -7.25
N PHE A 147 16.18 29.72 -8.20
CA PHE A 147 17.58 29.61 -8.62
C PHE A 147 17.71 29.62 -10.16
N ASP A 148 18.81 30.14 -10.65
CA ASP A 148 19.14 30.11 -12.07
C ASP A 148 19.92 28.84 -12.48
N ALA A 149 20.23 28.73 -13.77
CA ALA A 149 20.93 27.55 -14.32
C ALA A 149 22.35 27.35 -13.74
N ASP A 150 22.96 28.38 -13.17
CA ASP A 150 24.28 28.35 -12.53
C ASP A 150 24.17 28.13 -11.00
N GLY A 151 22.95 27.89 -10.47
CA GLY A 151 22.69 27.67 -9.05
C GLY A 151 22.70 28.92 -8.19
N GLN A 152 22.67 30.13 -8.79
CA GLN A 152 22.53 31.35 -8.01
C GLN A 152 21.08 31.46 -7.54
N ALA A 153 20.88 31.55 -6.23
CA ALA A 153 19.58 31.48 -5.62
C ALA A 153 19.16 32.74 -4.89
N GLN A 154 17.86 32.96 -4.77
CA GLN A 154 17.22 33.98 -3.98
C GLN A 154 15.99 33.43 -3.29
N CYS A 155 15.70 33.87 -2.05
CA CYS A 155 14.51 33.49 -1.31
C CYS A 155 13.54 34.65 -1.18
N PHE A 156 12.27 34.36 -1.26
CA PHE A 156 11.17 35.32 -1.11
C PHE A 156 10.14 34.77 -0.13
N PRO A 157 9.67 35.58 0.84
CA PRO A 157 8.60 35.14 1.75
C PRO A 157 7.33 34.82 0.93
N LEU A 158 6.68 33.71 1.25
CA LEU A 158 5.39 33.35 0.65
C LEU A 158 4.25 34.12 1.35
N GLU A 159 3.28 34.59 0.56
CA GLU A 159 2.05 35.19 1.10
C GLU A 159 1.09 34.10 1.61
N GLU A 160 1.11 32.92 0.99
CA GLU A 160 0.28 31.77 1.34
C GLU A 160 1.21 30.58 1.62
N PRO A 161 1.37 30.18 2.89
CA PRO A 161 2.21 29.04 3.26
C PRO A 161 1.53 27.69 2.95
N ASN A 162 2.25 26.59 3.20
CA ASN A 162 1.85 25.22 2.96
C ASN A 162 1.80 24.81 1.48
N VAL A 163 2.77 25.29 0.70
CA VAL A 163 2.94 24.85 -0.69
C VAL A 163 3.39 23.39 -0.73
N SER A 164 2.60 22.53 -1.36
CA SER A 164 2.85 21.09 -1.45
C SER A 164 3.43 20.64 -2.78
N GLN A 165 3.24 21.42 -3.84
CA GLN A 165 3.73 21.10 -5.19
C GLN A 165 4.01 22.38 -6.00
N LEU A 166 5.09 22.32 -6.80
CA LEU A 166 5.45 23.33 -7.78
C LEU A 166 5.54 22.71 -9.18
N SER A 167 5.25 23.48 -10.22
CA SER A 167 5.43 23.09 -11.61
C SER A 167 5.63 24.31 -12.51
N PHE A 168 6.56 24.24 -13.47
CA PHE A 168 6.81 25.31 -14.44
C PHE A 168 6.14 25.03 -15.78
N THR A 169 5.56 26.07 -16.40
CA THR A 169 5.13 26.06 -17.80
C THR A 169 6.31 26.26 -18.75
N GLU A 170 6.07 26.14 -20.07
CA GLU A 170 7.09 26.42 -21.09
C GLU A 170 7.62 27.87 -21.03
N SER A 171 6.79 28.83 -20.69
CA SER A 171 7.16 30.23 -20.52
C SER A 171 7.66 30.59 -19.12
N ASN A 172 7.96 29.59 -18.29
CA ASN A 172 8.41 29.75 -16.91
C ASN A 172 7.39 30.40 -15.97
N ALA A 173 6.09 30.30 -16.24
CA ALA A 173 5.08 30.61 -15.23
C ALA A 173 5.08 29.52 -14.16
N LEU A 174 5.04 29.92 -12.88
CA LEU A 174 5.12 29.02 -11.74
C LEU A 174 3.73 28.73 -11.18
N VAL A 175 3.30 27.48 -11.29
CA VAL A 175 2.05 26.96 -10.71
C VAL A 175 2.37 26.30 -9.39
N ALA A 176 1.58 26.59 -8.36
CA ALA A 176 1.72 25.99 -7.03
C ALA A 176 0.40 25.40 -6.57
N GLN A 177 0.50 24.29 -5.85
CA GLN A 177 -0.59 23.71 -5.05
C GLN A 177 -0.33 24.05 -3.59
N ILE A 178 -1.38 24.52 -2.91
CA ILE A 178 -1.38 24.79 -1.48
C ILE A 178 -2.07 23.63 -0.75
N SER A 179 -1.52 23.17 0.37
CA SER A 179 -2.15 22.18 1.24
C SER A 179 -3.48 22.74 1.75
N GLY A 180 -4.57 22.07 1.47
CA GLY A 180 -5.93 22.61 1.68
C GLY A 180 -6.74 22.65 0.38
N GLY A 181 -6.07 22.39 -0.75
CA GLY A 181 -6.71 22.21 -2.05
C GLY A 181 -6.82 23.48 -2.87
N GLU A 182 -6.01 24.48 -2.62
CA GLU A 182 -5.88 25.68 -3.46
C GLU A 182 -4.83 25.45 -4.56
N ALA A 183 -5.04 26.06 -5.72
CA ALA A 183 -4.04 26.13 -6.79
C ALA A 183 -3.86 27.60 -7.21
N VAL A 184 -2.61 28.04 -7.28
CA VAL A 184 -2.26 29.45 -7.53
C VAL A 184 -1.15 29.58 -8.56
N LEU A 185 -1.06 30.76 -9.18
CA LEU A 185 0.14 31.20 -9.90
C LEU A 185 0.97 32.06 -8.96
N LEU A 186 2.25 31.72 -8.83
CA LEU A 186 3.23 32.49 -8.06
C LEU A 186 4.11 33.34 -9.02
N ASP A 187 4.46 34.52 -8.58
CA ASP A 187 5.50 35.35 -9.22
C ASP A 187 6.87 34.87 -8.70
N PRO A 188 7.72 34.28 -9.54
CA PRO A 188 9.02 33.80 -9.12
C PRO A 188 10.02 34.91 -8.75
N GLU A 189 9.73 36.17 -9.05
CA GLU A 189 10.60 37.31 -8.70
C GLU A 189 10.24 37.90 -7.31
N SER A 190 9.09 37.52 -6.71
CA SER A 190 8.64 38.14 -5.45
C SER A 190 8.00 37.17 -4.47
N GLY A 191 7.74 35.92 -4.84
CA GLY A 191 7.01 34.94 -4.02
C GLY A 191 5.51 35.22 -3.83
N LYS A 192 4.98 36.23 -4.54
CA LYS A 192 3.57 36.63 -4.38
C LYS A 192 2.62 35.88 -5.25
N THR A 193 1.41 35.70 -4.76
CA THR A 193 0.30 35.13 -5.54
C THR A 193 -0.13 36.13 -6.61
N VAL A 194 0.04 35.75 -7.89
CA VAL A 194 -0.40 36.52 -9.05
C VAL A 194 -1.90 36.34 -9.26
N CYS A 195 -2.37 35.08 -9.13
CA CYS A 195 -3.75 34.72 -9.38
C CYS A 195 -4.07 33.40 -8.66
N GLU A 196 -5.21 33.35 -8.03
CA GLU A 196 -5.84 32.12 -7.58
C GLU A 196 -6.54 31.45 -8.77
N LEU A 197 -6.20 30.20 -9.05
CA LEU A 197 -6.80 29.39 -10.11
C LEU A 197 -7.99 28.60 -9.56
N VAL A 198 -7.79 27.90 -8.46
CA VAL A 198 -8.80 27.10 -7.75
C VAL A 198 -8.70 27.38 -6.26
N ALA A 199 -9.82 27.72 -5.64
CA ALA A 199 -9.91 28.08 -4.22
C ALA A 199 -9.96 26.87 -3.26
N SER A 200 -10.28 25.68 -3.76
CA SER A 200 -10.35 24.46 -2.95
C SER A 200 -10.47 23.24 -3.86
N SER A 201 -10.18 22.06 -3.30
CA SER A 201 -10.29 20.75 -3.97
C SER A 201 -9.18 20.37 -4.97
N ALA A 202 -8.16 21.19 -5.21
CA ALA A 202 -6.99 20.78 -5.98
C ALA A 202 -6.25 19.63 -5.26
N GLN A 203 -6.04 18.54 -5.97
CA GLN A 203 -5.29 17.37 -5.47
C GLN A 203 -3.89 17.31 -6.09
N ILE A 204 -3.78 17.60 -7.37
CA ILE A 204 -2.53 17.59 -8.13
C ILE A 204 -2.54 18.79 -9.08
N VAL A 205 -1.40 19.46 -9.20
CA VAL A 205 -1.15 20.44 -10.25
C VAL A 205 -0.12 19.92 -11.24
N GLY A 206 -0.30 20.27 -12.50
CA GLY A 206 0.64 19.99 -13.57
C GLY A 206 0.67 21.12 -14.57
N THR A 207 1.51 20.99 -15.60
CA THR A 207 1.58 21.99 -16.66
C THR A 207 1.56 21.33 -18.03
N TRP A 208 0.97 22.02 -19.00
CA TRP A 208 0.94 21.64 -20.41
C TRP A 208 1.04 22.87 -21.28
N LYS A 209 2.16 23.05 -21.99
CA LYS A 209 2.50 24.31 -22.68
C LYS A 209 2.49 25.47 -21.67
N ASP A 210 1.73 26.51 -21.97
CA ASP A 210 1.52 27.65 -21.07
C ASP A 210 0.19 27.56 -20.31
N GLN A 211 -0.26 26.34 -20.03
CA GLN A 211 -1.48 26.07 -19.28
C GLN A 211 -1.16 25.37 -17.95
N ALA A 212 -1.88 25.74 -16.92
CA ALA A 212 -1.93 25.01 -15.66
C ALA A 212 -3.02 23.94 -15.73
N LEU A 213 -2.69 22.72 -15.33
CA LEU A 213 -3.62 21.60 -15.15
C LEU A 213 -3.88 21.44 -13.66
N VAL A 214 -5.14 21.49 -13.25
CA VAL A 214 -5.53 21.30 -11.85
C VAL A 214 -6.52 20.15 -11.79
N LEU A 215 -6.07 19.05 -11.17
CA LEU A 215 -6.92 17.89 -10.90
C LEU A 215 -7.54 18.04 -9.52
N SER A 216 -8.86 17.94 -9.47
CA SER A 216 -9.66 17.82 -8.25
C SER A 216 -10.10 16.35 -8.07
N THR A 217 -10.90 16.07 -7.06
CA THR A 217 -11.45 14.71 -6.85
C THR A 217 -12.36 14.22 -7.98
N ASP A 218 -12.96 15.13 -8.75
CA ASP A 218 -14.01 14.83 -9.74
C ASP A 218 -13.90 15.60 -11.06
N SER A 219 -12.85 16.43 -11.26
CA SER A 219 -12.72 17.26 -12.45
C SER A 219 -11.28 17.64 -12.78
N LEU A 220 -11.01 17.80 -14.08
CA LEU A 220 -9.82 18.42 -14.63
C LEU A 220 -10.13 19.86 -15.04
N GLN A 221 -9.48 20.84 -14.41
CA GLN A 221 -9.58 22.24 -14.79
C GLN A 221 -8.27 22.67 -15.45
N ILE A 222 -8.39 23.42 -16.54
CA ILE A 222 -7.26 23.92 -17.30
C ILE A 222 -7.32 25.44 -17.32
N TYR A 223 -6.19 26.12 -17.08
CA TYR A 223 -6.08 27.57 -17.05
C TYR A 223 -4.94 28.06 -17.92
N ASP A 224 -5.19 29.05 -18.76
CA ASP A 224 -4.16 29.79 -19.47
C ASP A 224 -3.40 30.70 -18.49
N THR A 225 -2.10 30.48 -18.32
CA THR A 225 -1.31 31.17 -17.30
C THR A 225 -0.99 32.63 -17.64
N ALA A 226 -1.09 33.02 -18.92
CA ALA A 226 -0.87 34.41 -19.34
C ALA A 226 -2.12 35.27 -19.19
N THR A 227 -3.29 34.71 -19.47
CA THR A 227 -4.57 35.43 -19.39
C THR A 227 -5.30 35.23 -18.07
N HIS A 228 -4.90 34.22 -17.29
CA HIS A 228 -5.53 33.79 -16.04
C HIS A 228 -7.01 33.36 -16.24
N GLN A 229 -7.36 32.89 -17.40
CA GLN A 229 -8.72 32.47 -17.71
C GLN A 229 -8.81 30.93 -17.85
N PRO A 230 -9.97 30.34 -17.54
CA PRO A 230 -10.20 28.94 -17.86
C PRO A 230 -9.97 28.67 -19.34
N GLY A 231 -9.21 27.62 -19.63
CA GLY A 231 -9.00 27.08 -20.96
C GLY A 231 -10.17 26.24 -21.47
N GLU A 232 -10.02 25.71 -22.67
CA GLU A 232 -11.00 24.75 -23.21
C GLU A 232 -10.89 23.41 -22.49
N GLY A 233 -12.03 22.84 -22.06
CA GLY A 233 -12.09 21.52 -21.43
C GLY A 233 -11.61 20.42 -22.39
N GLN A 234 -10.91 19.44 -21.86
CA GLN A 234 -10.37 18.29 -22.60
C GLN A 234 -11.10 17.03 -22.13
N GLU A 235 -12.36 16.85 -22.59
CA GLU A 235 -13.29 15.81 -22.10
C GLU A 235 -12.68 14.40 -22.13
N ALA A 236 -12.02 14.02 -23.23
CA ALA A 236 -11.41 12.68 -23.32
C ALA A 236 -10.22 12.47 -22.39
N LEU A 237 -9.44 13.53 -22.12
CA LEU A 237 -8.36 13.48 -21.13
C LEU A 237 -8.92 13.37 -19.71
N GLU A 238 -9.94 14.18 -19.40
CA GLU A 238 -10.60 14.15 -18.10
C GLU A 238 -11.22 12.78 -17.83
N GLU A 239 -11.99 12.24 -18.78
CA GLU A 239 -12.58 10.90 -18.67
C GLU A 239 -11.51 9.82 -18.45
N ALA A 240 -10.39 9.87 -19.16
CA ALA A 240 -9.30 8.91 -19.00
C ALA A 240 -8.55 9.02 -17.66
N LEU A 241 -8.33 10.23 -17.18
CA LEU A 241 -7.69 10.47 -15.88
C LEU A 241 -8.54 9.93 -14.73
N PHE A 242 -9.86 10.02 -14.82
CA PHE A 242 -10.80 9.52 -13.80
C PHE A 242 -11.26 8.08 -14.01
N ALA A 243 -11.00 7.46 -15.18
CA ALA A 243 -11.36 6.07 -15.45
C ALA A 243 -10.55 5.10 -14.57
N GLY A 244 -11.21 4.59 -13.52
CA GLY A 244 -10.62 3.59 -12.62
C GLY A 244 -9.61 4.15 -11.59
N ASN A 245 -9.70 5.43 -11.25
CA ASN A 245 -8.93 6.04 -10.16
C ASN A 245 -9.86 6.80 -9.23
N THR A 246 -10.01 6.32 -8.01
CA THR A 246 -10.86 6.94 -6.99
C THR A 246 -10.07 7.80 -6.00
N SER A 247 -8.74 7.84 -6.07
CA SER A 247 -7.95 8.63 -5.13
C SER A 247 -6.65 9.14 -5.76
N TYR A 248 -6.57 10.45 -5.96
CA TYR A 248 -5.34 11.16 -6.27
C TYR A 248 -4.73 11.64 -4.96
N MET A 249 -4.05 10.77 -4.24
CA MET A 249 -3.36 11.16 -3.01
C MET A 249 -1.86 11.26 -3.24
N MET A 250 -1.25 12.28 -2.68
CA MET A 250 0.21 12.30 -2.50
C MET A 250 0.59 11.24 -1.48
N THR A 251 1.46 10.33 -1.86
CA THR A 251 2.04 9.34 -0.96
C THR A 251 3.41 9.84 -0.50
N GLY A 252 3.44 10.55 0.59
CA GLY A 252 4.67 11.18 1.09
C GLY A 252 4.92 12.59 0.54
N THR A 253 6.09 13.17 0.83
CA THR A 253 6.42 14.57 0.50
C THR A 253 6.74 14.82 -0.97
N THR A 254 7.13 13.78 -1.73
CA THR A 254 7.55 13.91 -3.14
C THR A 254 6.83 12.98 -4.10
N ALA A 255 6.33 11.82 -3.63
CA ALA A 255 5.68 10.85 -4.49
C ALA A 255 4.28 11.29 -4.91
N ARG A 256 3.91 11.03 -6.16
CA ARG A 256 2.64 11.42 -6.77
C ARG A 256 1.97 10.23 -7.45
N SER A 257 0.65 10.23 -7.46
CA SER A 257 -0.14 9.19 -8.15
C SER A 257 -0.18 9.41 -9.68
N ILE A 258 -0.01 10.64 -10.13
CA ILE A 258 0.05 11.03 -11.54
C ILE A 258 1.21 11.99 -11.75
N LEU A 259 2.01 11.75 -12.78
CA LEU A 259 3.03 12.66 -13.27
C LEU A 259 2.67 13.12 -14.68
N PHE A 260 2.99 14.37 -14.99
CA PHE A 260 2.79 14.93 -16.32
C PHE A 260 4.15 15.25 -16.97
N ALA A 261 4.23 15.01 -18.28
CA ALA A 261 5.30 15.47 -19.14
C ALA A 261 4.72 15.95 -20.47
N GLN A 262 5.49 16.70 -21.25
CA GLN A 262 5.05 17.14 -22.58
C GLN A 262 6.16 16.92 -23.61
N SER A 263 5.75 16.52 -24.82
CA SER A 263 6.68 16.37 -25.92
C SER A 263 6.87 17.66 -26.71
N GLU A 264 7.91 17.69 -27.54
CA GLU A 264 8.18 18.82 -28.44
C GLU A 264 7.05 19.09 -29.47
N ASP A 265 6.28 18.05 -29.84
CA ASP A 265 5.14 18.20 -30.76
C ASP A 265 3.88 18.74 -30.06
N GLY A 266 3.94 19.01 -28.76
CA GLY A 266 2.86 19.59 -27.96
C GLY A 266 1.81 18.60 -27.48
N ARG A 267 2.07 17.29 -27.52
CA ARG A 267 1.26 16.29 -26.82
C ARG A 267 1.56 16.37 -25.33
N ILE A 268 0.59 16.02 -24.51
CA ILE A 268 0.80 15.74 -23.12
C ILE A 268 0.94 14.24 -22.91
N PHE A 269 1.88 13.86 -22.08
CA PHE A 269 2.00 12.52 -21.50
C PHE A 269 1.64 12.57 -20.02
N TYR A 270 1.04 11.50 -19.53
CA TYR A 270 0.91 11.30 -18.09
C TYR A 270 1.23 9.85 -17.73
N ALA A 271 1.92 9.69 -16.60
CA ALA A 271 2.25 8.39 -16.05
C ALA A 271 1.44 8.11 -14.78
N THR A 272 0.97 6.89 -14.68
CA THR A 272 0.35 6.31 -13.49
C THR A 272 0.94 4.93 -13.25
N ARG A 273 0.57 4.25 -12.18
CA ARG A 273 0.92 2.84 -11.98
C ARG A 273 0.37 1.91 -13.07
N LYS A 274 -0.69 2.31 -13.78
CA LYS A 274 -1.28 1.53 -14.86
C LYS A 274 -0.52 1.65 -16.18
N GLY A 275 0.26 2.73 -16.37
CA GLY A 275 1.02 2.95 -17.59
C GLY A 275 1.36 4.39 -17.88
N ILE A 276 1.95 4.63 -19.06
CA ILE A 276 2.14 5.97 -19.62
C ILE A 276 1.19 6.14 -20.79
N TYR A 277 0.51 7.25 -20.80
CA TYR A 277 -0.54 7.59 -21.77
C TYR A 277 -0.20 8.88 -22.50
N SER A 278 -0.64 8.99 -23.74
CA SER A 278 -0.47 10.16 -24.62
C SER A 278 -1.81 10.76 -24.99
N TYR A 279 -1.89 12.09 -24.98
CA TYR A 279 -3.07 12.81 -25.43
C TYR A 279 -2.66 14.04 -26.27
N ALA A 280 -3.31 14.18 -27.43
CA ALA A 280 -3.19 15.35 -28.29
C ALA A 280 -4.29 16.37 -27.94
N GLU A 281 -3.95 17.66 -27.95
CA GLU A 281 -4.92 18.73 -27.66
C GLU A 281 -6.19 18.62 -28.52
N ASN A 282 -7.34 18.70 -27.86
CA ASN A 282 -8.65 18.48 -28.47
C ASN A 282 -8.82 17.09 -29.14
N GLY A 283 -8.02 16.13 -28.74
CA GLY A 283 -8.14 14.73 -29.15
C GLY A 283 -9.41 14.10 -28.61
N SER A 284 -9.87 13.04 -29.25
CA SER A 284 -11.03 12.25 -28.81
C SER A 284 -10.63 10.93 -28.15
N VAL A 285 -9.33 10.65 -28.05
CA VAL A 285 -8.80 9.38 -27.54
C VAL A 285 -7.50 9.67 -26.80
N VAL A 286 -7.34 9.02 -25.65
CA VAL A 286 -6.08 8.86 -24.95
C VAL A 286 -5.46 7.52 -25.37
N GLU A 287 -4.21 7.55 -25.79
CA GLU A 287 -3.48 6.39 -26.28
C GLU A 287 -2.57 5.84 -25.16
N GLU A 288 -2.68 4.55 -24.83
CA GLU A 288 -1.71 3.87 -23.98
C GLU A 288 -0.41 3.67 -24.76
N ILE A 289 0.69 4.22 -24.24
CA ILE A 289 2.01 4.15 -24.86
C ILE A 289 2.85 3.07 -24.18
N VAL A 290 2.77 2.98 -22.85
CA VAL A 290 3.46 1.98 -22.04
C VAL A 290 2.44 1.29 -21.17
N ASN A 291 2.36 -0.02 -21.26
CA ASN A 291 1.54 -0.82 -20.35
C ASN A 291 2.30 -1.00 -19.02
N GLY A 292 1.76 -0.47 -17.93
CA GLY A 292 2.38 -0.52 -16.61
C GLY A 292 2.57 -1.95 -16.09
N ASN A 293 1.67 -2.86 -16.44
CA ASN A 293 1.78 -4.27 -16.02
C ASN A 293 2.98 -5.00 -16.64
N LEU A 294 3.63 -4.43 -17.65
CA LEU A 294 4.81 -5.00 -18.30
C LEU A 294 6.13 -4.32 -17.88
N CYS A 295 6.10 -3.45 -16.88
CA CYS A 295 7.28 -2.73 -16.41
C CYS A 295 7.15 -2.34 -14.93
N PHE A 296 8.18 -1.67 -14.40
CA PHE A 296 8.26 -1.22 -13.01
C PHE A 296 7.09 -0.36 -12.51
N LEU A 297 6.29 0.26 -13.39
CA LEU A 297 5.17 1.12 -13.00
C LEU A 297 4.13 0.39 -12.14
N SER A 298 3.96 -0.92 -12.34
CA SER A 298 3.05 -1.73 -11.51
C SER A 298 3.62 -2.11 -10.14
N ASP A 299 4.92 -1.91 -9.89
CA ASP A 299 5.55 -2.19 -8.60
C ASP A 299 5.16 -1.11 -7.57
N PRO A 300 4.37 -1.43 -6.53
CA PRO A 300 3.98 -0.45 -5.51
C PRO A 300 5.16 0.05 -4.67
N GLY A 301 6.28 -0.68 -4.62
CA GLY A 301 7.51 -0.26 -3.96
C GLY A 301 8.29 0.82 -4.72
N MET A 302 7.87 1.14 -5.95
CA MET A 302 8.45 2.19 -6.78
C MET A 302 7.52 3.41 -6.78
N GLN A 303 7.81 4.40 -5.95
CA GLN A 303 7.01 5.62 -5.86
C GLN A 303 7.43 6.59 -6.97
N LEU A 304 6.45 7.10 -7.73
CA LEU A 304 6.70 8.03 -8.83
C LEU A 304 7.06 9.42 -8.29
N VAL A 305 8.18 9.99 -8.72
CA VAL A 305 8.67 11.31 -8.29
C VAL A 305 8.58 12.32 -9.42
N ALA A 306 9.19 12.03 -10.57
CA ALA A 306 9.23 12.93 -11.72
C ALA A 306 9.24 12.15 -13.05
N LEU A 307 8.72 12.78 -14.10
CA LEU A 307 8.62 12.23 -15.45
C LEU A 307 9.10 13.27 -16.48
N GLU A 308 9.97 12.85 -17.38
CA GLU A 308 10.36 13.63 -18.56
C GLU A 308 10.31 12.78 -19.83
N GLU A 309 9.88 13.36 -20.94
CA GLU A 309 9.95 12.76 -22.28
C GLU A 309 11.05 13.42 -23.10
N SER A 310 11.88 12.61 -23.75
CA SER A 310 12.95 13.09 -24.64
C SER A 310 13.18 12.11 -25.77
N ASP A 311 12.97 12.55 -27.02
CA ASP A 311 13.22 11.75 -28.23
C ASP A 311 12.46 10.42 -28.25
N ALA A 312 11.20 10.42 -27.82
CA ALA A 312 10.31 9.25 -27.65
C ALA A 312 10.83 8.23 -26.61
N GLU A 313 11.68 8.63 -25.70
CA GLU A 313 12.09 7.89 -24.52
C GLU A 313 11.50 8.54 -23.28
N PHE A 314 11.14 7.75 -22.26
CA PHE A 314 10.64 8.28 -21.00
C PHE A 314 11.67 8.08 -19.90
N TYR A 315 11.87 9.09 -19.11
CA TYR A 315 12.75 9.13 -17.95
C TYR A 315 11.90 9.31 -16.71
N VAL A 316 11.82 8.29 -15.87
CA VAL A 316 11.01 8.30 -14.66
C VAL A 316 11.91 8.20 -13.45
N VAL A 317 11.91 9.25 -12.63
CA VAL A 317 12.54 9.20 -11.31
C VAL A 317 11.57 8.53 -10.35
N CYS A 318 12.07 7.52 -9.65
CA CYS A 318 11.31 6.79 -8.64
C CYS A 318 12.06 6.79 -7.30
N ALA A 319 11.32 6.85 -6.21
CA ALA A 319 11.83 6.57 -4.87
C ALA A 319 11.46 5.12 -4.49
N LYS A 320 12.45 4.33 -4.08
CA LYS A 320 12.24 3.01 -3.48
C LYS A 320 11.78 3.18 -2.03
N GLU A 321 11.15 2.17 -1.46
CA GLU A 321 10.76 2.18 -0.04
C GLU A 321 11.93 2.41 0.91
N THR A 322 13.13 1.99 0.52
CA THR A 322 14.37 2.29 1.26
C THR A 322 14.75 3.78 1.30
N GLY A 323 14.00 4.65 0.60
CA GLY A 323 14.31 6.06 0.42
C GLY A 323 15.35 6.34 -0.67
N GLU A 324 15.92 5.30 -1.30
CA GLU A 324 16.86 5.44 -2.41
C GLU A 324 16.13 5.84 -3.69
N ASN A 325 16.62 6.84 -4.40
CA ASN A 325 16.10 7.17 -5.72
C ASN A 325 16.77 6.36 -6.82
N THR A 326 15.99 6.06 -7.85
CA THR A 326 16.46 5.44 -9.09
C THR A 326 15.86 6.16 -10.29
N LEU A 327 16.57 6.17 -11.40
CA LEU A 327 16.07 6.64 -12.69
C LEU A 327 15.81 5.44 -13.59
N VAL A 328 14.57 5.26 -13.99
CA VAL A 328 14.19 4.24 -14.97
C VAL A 328 13.95 4.89 -16.31
N LYS A 329 14.69 4.42 -17.31
CA LYS A 329 14.52 4.82 -18.70
C LYS A 329 13.67 3.77 -19.42
N LEU A 330 12.64 4.21 -20.13
CA LEU A 330 11.81 3.40 -21.00
C LEU A 330 12.13 3.75 -22.46
N SER A 331 12.56 2.77 -23.24
CA SER A 331 12.89 2.91 -24.66
C SER A 331 12.10 1.93 -25.51
N TYR A 332 11.59 2.38 -26.66
CA TYR A 332 10.85 1.50 -27.56
C TYR A 332 11.76 0.52 -28.27
N ASP A 333 11.49 -0.78 -28.10
CA ASP A 333 12.20 -1.86 -28.76
C ASP A 333 11.28 -2.54 -29.78
N PRO A 334 11.54 -2.37 -31.09
CA PRO A 334 10.72 -2.96 -32.15
C PRO A 334 10.91 -4.48 -32.30
N ASP A 335 11.96 -5.05 -31.71
CA ASP A 335 12.32 -6.47 -31.86
C ASP A 335 11.76 -7.35 -30.73
N VAL A 336 11.13 -6.75 -29.73
CA VAL A 336 10.46 -7.44 -28.61
C VAL A 336 8.97 -7.61 -28.93
N ALA A 337 8.36 -8.74 -28.55
CA ALA A 337 6.93 -8.94 -28.72
C ALA A 337 6.13 -7.87 -27.96
N ALA A 338 5.07 -7.33 -28.59
CA ALA A 338 4.20 -6.32 -27.98
C ALA A 338 3.55 -6.83 -26.68
N THR A 339 3.21 -8.12 -26.65
CA THR A 339 2.77 -8.84 -25.44
C THR A 339 3.62 -10.11 -25.33
N PRO A 340 4.09 -10.49 -24.12
CA PRO A 340 4.76 -11.76 -23.92
C PRO A 340 3.95 -12.95 -24.44
N GLN A 341 4.64 -14.01 -24.90
CA GLN A 341 3.98 -15.13 -25.57
C GLN A 341 3.24 -16.07 -24.63
N GLN A 342 3.65 -16.11 -23.38
CA GLN A 342 3.05 -16.93 -22.36
C GLN A 342 2.29 -16.06 -21.36
N GLU A 343 1.03 -16.36 -21.14
CA GLU A 343 0.21 -15.71 -20.13
C GLU A 343 0.07 -16.65 -18.92
N LEU A 344 0.26 -16.09 -17.72
CA LEU A 344 0.00 -16.71 -16.43
C LEU A 344 -1.10 -15.92 -15.72
N THR A 345 -2.19 -16.55 -15.35
CA THR A 345 -3.26 -15.88 -14.60
C THR A 345 -3.10 -16.15 -13.11
N VAL A 346 -2.95 -15.09 -12.33
CA VAL A 346 -2.92 -15.10 -10.86
C VAL A 346 -4.17 -14.42 -10.34
N TYR A 347 -4.84 -15.03 -9.37
CA TYR A 347 -6.06 -14.48 -8.77
C TYR A 347 -5.89 -14.29 -7.26
N SER A 348 -6.39 -13.17 -6.75
CA SER A 348 -6.63 -12.94 -5.32
C SER A 348 -8.07 -12.46 -5.09
N LEU A 349 -8.58 -12.71 -3.89
CA LEU A 349 -9.92 -12.20 -3.52
C LEU A 349 -9.91 -10.67 -3.40
N GLU A 350 -8.87 -10.10 -2.83
CA GLU A 350 -8.63 -8.66 -2.71
C GLU A 350 -7.31 -8.28 -3.34
N GLU A 351 -7.15 -7.00 -3.63
CA GLU A 351 -5.88 -6.46 -4.11
C GLU A 351 -4.83 -6.54 -3.02
N ASP A 352 -3.64 -7.04 -3.38
CA ASP A 352 -2.51 -7.19 -2.50
C ASP A 352 -1.26 -6.51 -3.09
N ALA A 353 -0.68 -5.58 -2.32
CA ALA A 353 0.47 -4.79 -2.76
C ALA A 353 1.77 -5.63 -2.82
N GLY A 354 1.93 -6.59 -1.91
CA GLY A 354 3.05 -7.54 -1.91
C GLY A 354 3.03 -8.42 -3.14
N MET A 355 1.85 -8.96 -3.49
CA MET A 355 1.64 -9.75 -4.71
C MET A 355 1.92 -8.94 -5.98
N ARG A 356 1.49 -7.68 -6.05
CA ARG A 356 1.83 -6.81 -7.19
C ARG A 356 3.33 -6.59 -7.33
N ARG A 357 4.00 -6.36 -6.22
CA ARG A 357 5.48 -6.21 -6.18
C ARG A 357 6.18 -7.49 -6.61
N LEU A 358 5.73 -8.63 -6.10
CA LEU A 358 6.24 -9.94 -6.50
C LEU A 358 6.08 -10.18 -8.00
N ILE A 359 4.89 -9.89 -8.55
CA ILE A 359 4.59 -10.03 -9.99
C ILE A 359 5.49 -9.11 -10.83
N ALA A 360 5.64 -7.84 -10.47
CA ALA A 360 6.46 -6.90 -11.22
C ALA A 360 7.93 -7.39 -11.30
N ARG A 361 8.48 -7.86 -10.18
CA ARG A 361 9.85 -8.39 -10.13
C ARG A 361 9.98 -9.73 -10.83
N PHE A 362 9.00 -10.61 -10.73
CA PHE A 362 8.96 -11.87 -11.46
C PHE A 362 8.99 -11.64 -12.98
N GLN A 363 8.16 -10.74 -13.49
CA GLN A 363 8.12 -10.41 -14.92
C GLN A 363 9.41 -9.79 -15.44
N LYS A 364 10.09 -8.98 -14.61
CA LYS A 364 11.42 -8.44 -14.95
C LYS A 364 12.46 -9.54 -15.21
N GLN A 365 12.38 -10.65 -14.46
CA GLN A 365 13.26 -11.80 -14.65
C GLN A 365 12.78 -12.79 -15.71
N ASN A 366 11.47 -12.81 -15.97
CA ASN A 366 10.83 -13.71 -16.92
C ASN A 366 10.08 -12.90 -18.00
N PRO A 367 10.80 -12.17 -18.87
CA PRO A 367 10.19 -11.21 -19.81
C PRO A 367 9.30 -11.86 -20.89
N ASP A 368 9.33 -13.17 -21.01
CA ASP A 368 8.49 -13.97 -21.91
C ASP A 368 7.15 -14.38 -21.26
N ILE A 369 6.97 -14.12 -19.96
CA ILE A 369 5.75 -14.43 -19.21
C ILE A 369 5.04 -13.12 -18.85
N TYR A 370 3.80 -12.97 -19.29
CA TYR A 370 2.90 -11.93 -18.83
C TYR A 370 2.02 -12.47 -17.69
N VAL A 371 2.00 -11.79 -16.56
CA VAL A 371 1.13 -12.15 -15.43
C VAL A 371 -0.13 -11.30 -15.46
N ASN A 372 -1.26 -11.95 -15.74
CA ASN A 372 -2.58 -11.35 -15.66
C ASN A 372 -3.10 -11.48 -14.22
N TYR A 373 -2.96 -10.42 -13.43
CA TYR A 373 -3.39 -10.39 -12.03
C TYR A 373 -4.87 -9.99 -11.94
N GLN A 374 -5.71 -10.91 -11.53
CA GLN A 374 -7.14 -10.76 -11.38
C GLN A 374 -7.53 -10.59 -9.91
N ILE A 375 -8.43 -9.65 -9.64
CA ILE A 375 -8.90 -9.29 -8.30
C ILE A 375 -10.41 -9.51 -8.24
N GLY A 376 -10.85 -10.32 -7.26
CA GLY A 376 -12.26 -10.65 -7.07
C GLY A 376 -13.10 -9.49 -6.56
N LEU A 377 -12.52 -8.64 -5.68
CA LEU A 377 -13.17 -7.48 -5.05
C LEU A 377 -12.45 -6.20 -5.50
N SER A 378 -12.87 -5.64 -6.62
CA SER A 378 -12.29 -4.39 -7.14
C SER A 378 -12.76 -3.13 -6.39
N GLY A 379 -13.79 -3.24 -5.55
CA GLY A 379 -14.39 -2.10 -4.83
C GLY A 379 -15.34 -1.23 -5.66
N GLU A 380 -15.33 -1.38 -6.98
CA GLU A 380 -16.08 -0.49 -7.89
C GLU A 380 -17.53 -0.93 -8.13
N ASP A 381 -17.84 -2.23 -8.04
CA ASP A 381 -19.11 -2.82 -8.51
C ASP A 381 -20.08 -3.27 -7.41
N GLY A 382 -19.74 -3.07 -6.13
CA GLY A 382 -20.54 -3.56 -5.00
C GLY A 382 -20.67 -5.10 -4.95
N VAL A 383 -19.70 -5.81 -5.53
CA VAL A 383 -19.60 -7.26 -5.50
C VAL A 383 -19.25 -7.70 -4.07
N THR A 384 -19.97 -8.67 -3.53
CA THR A 384 -19.65 -9.24 -2.22
C THR A 384 -18.61 -10.35 -2.34
N ALA A 385 -17.90 -10.68 -1.24
CA ALA A 385 -16.96 -11.82 -1.20
C ALA A 385 -17.63 -13.14 -1.63
N SER A 386 -18.88 -13.36 -1.23
CA SER A 386 -19.65 -14.54 -1.66
C SER A 386 -19.91 -14.56 -3.16
N ASP A 387 -20.23 -13.41 -3.77
CA ASP A 387 -20.42 -13.30 -5.21
C ASP A 387 -19.11 -13.54 -5.98
N ALA A 388 -18.01 -12.93 -5.52
CA ALA A 388 -16.69 -13.12 -6.12
C ALA A 388 -16.23 -14.59 -6.07
N LEU A 389 -16.39 -15.26 -4.93
CA LEU A 389 -16.05 -16.68 -4.78
C LEU A 389 -16.95 -17.58 -5.62
N ARG A 390 -18.25 -17.24 -5.79
CA ARG A 390 -19.15 -17.98 -6.65
C ARG A 390 -18.77 -17.84 -8.13
N MET A 391 -18.35 -16.65 -8.56
CA MET A 391 -17.82 -16.41 -9.90
C MET A 391 -16.53 -17.22 -10.13
N LEU A 392 -15.56 -17.14 -9.23
CA LEU A 392 -14.32 -17.91 -9.29
C LEU A 392 -14.59 -19.43 -9.39
N ASN A 393 -15.45 -19.96 -8.52
CA ASN A 393 -15.81 -21.40 -8.53
C ASN A 393 -16.48 -21.80 -9.85
N THR A 394 -17.29 -20.92 -10.45
CA THR A 394 -17.94 -21.17 -11.75
C THR A 394 -16.90 -21.24 -12.87
N GLU A 395 -15.94 -20.33 -12.90
CA GLU A 395 -14.85 -20.31 -13.88
C GLU A 395 -13.93 -21.54 -13.73
N ILE A 396 -13.58 -21.94 -12.52
CA ILE A 396 -12.80 -23.15 -12.25
C ILE A 396 -13.52 -24.38 -12.78
N LEU A 397 -14.82 -24.51 -12.51
CA LEU A 397 -15.64 -25.64 -12.98
C LEU A 397 -15.82 -25.64 -14.50
N ALA A 398 -15.83 -24.48 -15.14
CA ALA A 398 -15.88 -24.35 -16.59
C ALA A 398 -14.52 -24.67 -17.26
N GLY A 399 -13.42 -24.72 -16.50
CA GLY A 399 -12.06 -24.90 -17.02
C GLY A 399 -11.42 -23.57 -17.46
N ASP A 400 -12.02 -22.44 -17.06
CA ASP A 400 -11.56 -21.08 -17.38
C ASP A 400 -10.99 -20.37 -16.14
N GLY A 401 -10.76 -21.10 -15.03
CA GLY A 401 -10.16 -20.57 -13.82
C GLY A 401 -8.72 -20.07 -14.03
N PRO A 402 -8.16 -19.33 -13.04
CA PRO A 402 -6.77 -18.87 -13.05
C PRO A 402 -5.79 -20.04 -12.95
N ASP A 403 -4.50 -19.76 -13.15
CA ASP A 403 -3.44 -20.77 -12.97
C ASP A 403 -3.00 -20.86 -11.51
N VAL A 404 -2.82 -19.71 -10.87
CA VAL A 404 -2.40 -19.58 -9.47
C VAL A 404 -3.46 -18.84 -8.67
N LEU A 405 -3.74 -19.33 -7.48
CA LEU A 405 -4.61 -18.71 -6.49
C LEU A 405 -3.78 -18.19 -5.32
N MET A 406 -3.97 -16.94 -4.94
CA MET A 406 -3.68 -16.45 -3.60
C MET A 406 -4.90 -16.79 -2.73
N LEU A 407 -4.71 -17.68 -1.78
CA LEU A 407 -5.80 -18.31 -1.01
C LEU A 407 -6.17 -17.54 0.27
N ASP A 408 -5.61 -16.34 0.45
CA ASP A 408 -5.98 -15.47 1.56
C ASP A 408 -7.46 -15.09 1.47
N GLY A 409 -8.19 -15.32 2.55
CA GLY A 409 -9.65 -15.17 2.58
C GLY A 409 -10.45 -16.30 1.90
N ILE A 410 -9.77 -17.28 1.29
CA ILE A 410 -10.36 -18.46 0.61
C ILE A 410 -10.08 -19.72 1.43
N SER A 411 -11.03 -20.66 1.48
CA SER A 411 -10.84 -21.92 2.21
C SER A 411 -9.86 -22.85 1.50
N VAL A 412 -8.62 -22.92 1.99
CA VAL A 412 -7.59 -23.87 1.51
C VAL A 412 -8.10 -25.31 1.59
N ASP A 413 -8.71 -25.68 2.71
CA ASP A 413 -9.15 -27.04 2.98
C ASP A 413 -10.27 -27.48 2.01
N THR A 414 -11.25 -26.59 1.73
CA THR A 414 -12.31 -26.87 0.74
C THR A 414 -11.76 -27.10 -0.67
N TYR A 415 -10.79 -26.31 -1.10
CA TYR A 415 -10.19 -26.47 -2.44
C TYR A 415 -9.32 -27.73 -2.51
N THR A 416 -8.66 -28.08 -1.42
CA THR A 416 -7.89 -29.32 -1.27
C THR A 416 -8.78 -30.56 -1.32
N GLU A 417 -9.84 -30.61 -0.52
CA GLU A 417 -10.79 -31.74 -0.48
C GLU A 417 -11.48 -31.98 -1.83
N LYS A 418 -11.76 -30.90 -2.57
CA LYS A 418 -12.34 -31.00 -3.91
C LYS A 418 -11.30 -31.38 -4.99
N GLY A 419 -10.01 -31.56 -4.61
CA GLY A 419 -8.92 -31.91 -5.53
C GLY A 419 -8.63 -30.84 -6.59
N LEU A 420 -8.88 -29.57 -6.25
CA LEU A 420 -8.71 -28.45 -7.18
C LEU A 420 -7.27 -27.96 -7.23
N LEU A 421 -6.45 -28.25 -6.22
CA LEU A 421 -5.08 -27.79 -6.10
C LEU A 421 -4.07 -28.88 -6.51
N MET A 422 -2.96 -28.46 -7.06
CA MET A 422 -1.83 -29.27 -7.48
C MET A 422 -0.93 -29.58 -6.27
N ASP A 423 -0.23 -30.71 -6.29
CA ASP A 423 0.79 -31.02 -5.28
C ASP A 423 2.07 -30.21 -5.51
N LEU A 424 2.44 -29.39 -4.55
CA LEU A 424 3.63 -28.51 -4.56
C LEU A 424 4.85 -29.16 -3.89
N THR A 425 4.81 -30.46 -3.49
CA THR A 425 5.91 -31.13 -2.79
C THR A 425 7.23 -31.04 -3.57
N THR A 426 7.19 -31.14 -4.91
CA THR A 426 8.38 -31.05 -5.75
C THR A 426 8.94 -29.62 -5.78
N VAL A 427 8.08 -28.61 -5.85
CA VAL A 427 8.45 -27.18 -5.78
C VAL A 427 9.17 -26.89 -4.46
N LEU A 428 8.54 -27.32 -3.34
CA LEU A 428 9.13 -27.13 -2.00
C LEU A 428 10.47 -27.87 -1.84
N ALA A 429 10.62 -29.07 -2.39
CA ALA A 429 11.89 -29.80 -2.34
C ALA A 429 13.00 -29.04 -3.07
N ASN A 430 12.71 -28.43 -4.21
CA ASN A 430 13.68 -27.62 -4.95
C ASN A 430 14.12 -26.37 -4.15
N ILE A 431 13.19 -25.67 -3.51
CA ILE A 431 13.51 -24.53 -2.66
C ILE A 431 14.29 -24.97 -1.41
N GLN A 432 13.91 -26.10 -0.80
CA GLN A 432 14.61 -26.63 0.37
C GLN A 432 16.08 -26.98 0.08
N GLU A 433 16.40 -27.40 -1.14
CA GLU A 433 17.79 -27.68 -1.56
C GLU A 433 18.61 -26.39 -1.81
N GLN A 434 17.96 -25.25 -2.07
CA GLN A 434 18.60 -23.97 -2.38
C GLN A 434 18.71 -23.08 -1.14
N ASP A 435 17.59 -22.58 -0.68
CA ASP A 435 17.49 -21.48 0.29
C ASP A 435 16.88 -21.93 1.64
N GLY A 436 16.18 -23.06 1.64
CA GLY A 436 15.41 -23.55 2.78
C GLY A 436 14.02 -22.90 2.90
N VAL A 437 13.08 -23.69 3.42
CA VAL A 437 11.73 -23.24 3.81
C VAL A 437 11.47 -23.71 5.22
N LEU A 438 10.82 -22.90 6.04
CA LEU A 438 10.39 -23.28 7.39
C LEU A 438 9.48 -24.53 7.32
N ALA A 439 10.11 -25.70 7.46
CA ALA A 439 9.48 -26.99 7.24
C ALA A 439 8.23 -27.18 8.12
N GLN A 440 8.25 -26.70 9.36
CA GLN A 440 7.12 -26.81 10.29
C GLN A 440 5.89 -26.03 9.81
N ILE A 441 6.07 -24.90 9.09
CA ILE A 441 4.95 -24.16 8.49
C ILE A 441 4.41 -24.92 7.28
N ALA A 442 5.26 -25.36 6.36
CA ALA A 442 4.86 -26.13 5.18
C ALA A 442 4.14 -27.46 5.56
N GLU A 443 4.59 -28.13 6.62
CA GLU A 443 3.97 -29.36 7.12
C GLU A 443 2.52 -29.18 7.59
N THR A 444 2.09 -27.99 7.99
CA THR A 444 0.68 -27.74 8.37
C THR A 444 -0.29 -27.83 7.20
N TYR A 445 0.20 -27.86 5.98
CA TYR A 445 -0.58 -28.04 4.75
C TYR A 445 -0.49 -29.47 4.20
N ARG A 446 0.32 -30.36 4.82
CA ARG A 446 0.49 -31.73 4.34
C ARG A 446 -0.76 -32.57 4.54
N GLN A 447 -1.19 -33.23 3.47
CA GLN A 447 -2.31 -34.11 3.44
C GLN A 447 -1.92 -35.53 3.86
N GLU A 448 -2.92 -36.40 4.16
CA GLU A 448 -2.68 -37.79 4.52
C GLU A 448 -1.93 -38.62 3.46
N ASP A 449 -2.09 -38.27 2.19
CA ASP A 449 -1.39 -38.89 1.06
C ASP A 449 0.04 -38.39 0.86
N GLY A 450 0.47 -37.40 1.65
CA GLY A 450 1.80 -36.77 1.63
C GLY A 450 1.92 -35.57 0.73
N SER A 451 0.87 -35.19 -0.03
CA SER A 451 0.87 -33.98 -0.86
C SER A 451 0.80 -32.68 -0.04
N ILE A 452 1.30 -31.58 -0.59
CA ILE A 452 1.18 -30.24 -0.03
C ILE A 452 0.54 -29.35 -1.10
N PRO A 453 -0.77 -29.08 -1.01
CA PRO A 453 -1.52 -28.39 -2.05
C PRO A 453 -1.38 -26.87 -2.04
N ALA A 454 -0.91 -26.28 -0.94
CA ALA A 454 -0.73 -24.85 -0.78
C ALA A 454 0.45 -24.57 0.15
N VAL A 455 1.00 -23.36 0.08
CA VAL A 455 2.08 -22.90 0.94
C VAL A 455 2.01 -21.37 1.08
N PRO A 456 2.15 -20.80 2.30
CA PRO A 456 2.24 -19.37 2.46
C PRO A 456 3.64 -18.89 2.04
N CYS A 457 3.73 -17.71 1.46
CA CYS A 457 4.99 -17.02 1.23
C CYS A 457 5.50 -16.36 2.51
N LYS A 458 4.57 -15.87 3.31
CA LYS A 458 4.86 -15.09 4.52
C LYS A 458 3.96 -15.52 5.68
N PHE A 459 4.26 -15.04 6.87
CA PHE A 459 3.45 -15.26 8.05
C PHE A 459 3.54 -14.10 9.03
N TYR A 460 2.53 -14.01 9.90
CA TYR A 460 2.51 -13.13 11.07
C TYR A 460 2.52 -13.96 12.35
N ILE A 461 2.98 -13.35 13.45
CA ILE A 461 3.07 -14.01 14.76
C ILE A 461 2.09 -13.34 15.73
N PRO A 462 1.01 -14.02 16.16
CA PRO A 462 0.20 -13.54 17.28
C PRO A 462 1.06 -13.41 18.55
N ALA A 463 1.03 -12.22 19.14
CA ALA A 463 1.94 -11.88 20.24
C ALA A 463 1.24 -11.02 21.32
N ILE A 464 1.84 -11.02 22.49
CA ILE A 464 1.55 -10.11 23.59
C ILE A 464 2.81 -9.31 23.92
N CYS A 465 2.64 -8.03 24.23
CA CYS A 465 3.75 -7.18 24.63
C CYS A 465 3.40 -6.33 25.86
N GLY A 466 4.39 -5.93 26.64
CA GLY A 466 4.22 -5.05 27.80
C GLY A 466 5.05 -5.41 29.02
N ASP A 467 4.58 -4.98 30.18
CA ASP A 467 5.23 -5.19 31.47
C ASP A 467 5.39 -6.69 31.79
N PRO A 468 6.59 -7.21 31.98
CA PRO A 468 6.84 -8.61 32.26
C PRO A 468 6.02 -9.17 33.43
N GLU A 469 5.78 -8.37 34.49
CA GLU A 469 4.97 -8.80 35.64
C GLU A 469 3.50 -9.01 35.27
N ILE A 470 2.98 -8.23 34.30
CA ILE A 470 1.62 -8.42 33.76
C ILE A 470 1.58 -9.60 32.80
N LEU A 471 2.58 -9.71 31.92
CA LEU A 471 2.67 -10.83 30.97
C LEU A 471 2.77 -12.18 31.68
N ASP A 472 3.45 -12.25 32.83
CA ASP A 472 3.55 -13.48 33.65
C ASP A 472 2.20 -13.95 34.23
N VAL A 473 1.20 -13.08 34.31
CA VAL A 473 -0.15 -13.38 34.79
C VAL A 473 -1.07 -13.83 33.66
N ILE A 474 -0.74 -13.49 32.42
CA ILE A 474 -1.54 -13.85 31.24
C ILE A 474 -1.27 -15.33 30.91
N ASP A 475 -2.12 -16.22 31.42
CA ASP A 475 -2.02 -17.67 31.24
C ASP A 475 -3.27 -18.29 30.54
N GLY A 476 -4.21 -17.44 30.09
CA GLY A 476 -5.42 -17.85 29.40
C GLY A 476 -6.53 -16.80 29.49
N LEU A 477 -7.69 -17.11 28.97
CA LEU A 477 -8.82 -16.18 28.89
C LEU A 477 -9.33 -15.70 30.25
N ALA A 478 -9.27 -16.55 31.29
CA ALA A 478 -9.70 -16.17 32.64
C ALA A 478 -8.81 -15.11 33.28
N SER A 479 -7.54 -15.09 32.95
CA SER A 479 -6.61 -14.06 33.40
C SER A 479 -6.86 -12.71 32.72
N LEU A 480 -7.31 -12.71 31.47
CA LEU A 480 -7.69 -11.48 30.74
C LEU A 480 -8.88 -10.78 31.43
N GLU A 481 -9.89 -11.53 31.88
CA GLU A 481 -11.02 -10.96 32.61
C GLU A 481 -10.55 -10.29 33.92
N GLN A 482 -9.65 -10.94 34.66
CA GLN A 482 -9.13 -10.38 35.91
C GLN A 482 -8.28 -9.12 35.67
N LEU A 483 -7.53 -9.07 34.59
CA LEU A 483 -6.71 -7.93 34.20
C LEU A 483 -7.58 -6.79 33.64
N ALA A 484 -8.64 -7.09 32.90
CA ALA A 484 -9.60 -6.11 32.41
C ALA A 484 -10.33 -5.34 33.51
N ALA A 485 -10.41 -5.92 34.73
CA ALA A 485 -10.91 -5.23 35.92
C ALA A 485 -9.95 -4.15 36.46
N GLN A 486 -8.71 -4.11 35.99
CA GLN A 486 -7.69 -3.19 36.47
C GLN A 486 -7.49 -2.05 35.46
N GLU A 487 -7.76 -0.82 35.90
CA GLU A 487 -7.55 0.36 35.05
C GLU A 487 -6.09 0.49 34.59
N GLY A 488 -5.90 0.86 33.32
CA GLY A 488 -4.57 1.11 32.73
C GLY A 488 -3.77 -0.17 32.43
N VAL A 489 -4.37 -1.36 32.46
CA VAL A 489 -3.70 -2.57 31.97
C VAL A 489 -3.84 -2.68 30.46
N PHE A 490 -5.02 -2.43 29.90
CA PHE A 490 -5.29 -2.44 28.47
C PHE A 490 -5.85 -1.09 28.02
N THR A 491 -5.61 -0.72 26.77
CA THR A 491 -6.22 0.45 26.15
C THR A 491 -7.71 0.25 25.85
N SER A 492 -8.46 1.34 25.71
CA SER A 492 -9.84 1.28 25.24
C SER A 492 -9.95 0.70 23.83
N ASP A 493 -9.06 1.13 22.93
CA ASP A 493 -9.02 0.68 21.54
C ASP A 493 -8.69 -0.81 21.46
N GLY A 494 -7.71 -1.27 22.25
CA GLY A 494 -7.37 -2.68 22.36
C GLY A 494 -8.52 -3.55 22.82
N MET A 495 -9.31 -3.05 23.77
CA MET A 495 -10.47 -3.78 24.30
C MET A 495 -11.69 -3.73 23.38
N LEU A 496 -11.88 -2.65 22.63
CA LEU A 496 -12.93 -2.55 21.61
C LEU A 496 -12.68 -3.48 20.42
N MET A 497 -11.42 -3.74 20.08
CA MET A 497 -11.00 -4.70 19.04
C MET A 497 -10.73 -6.10 19.60
N LEU A 498 -11.22 -6.41 20.82
CA LEU A 498 -10.97 -7.71 21.46
C LEU A 498 -11.39 -8.93 20.62
N PRO A 499 -12.55 -8.92 19.92
CA PRO A 499 -12.91 -10.03 19.04
C PRO A 499 -11.84 -10.32 17.97
N GLU A 500 -11.36 -9.28 17.30
CA GLU A 500 -10.35 -9.36 16.22
C GLU A 500 -8.99 -9.78 16.77
N ARG A 501 -8.61 -9.29 17.95
CA ARG A 501 -7.35 -9.65 18.62
C ARG A 501 -7.29 -11.09 19.10
N LEU A 502 -8.42 -11.62 19.55
CA LEU A 502 -8.51 -13.00 20.05
C LEU A 502 -8.83 -14.03 18.97
N TYR A 503 -9.41 -13.61 17.84
CA TYR A 503 -9.79 -14.54 16.77
C TYR A 503 -8.62 -15.43 16.31
N PRO A 504 -7.45 -14.91 15.95
CA PRO A 504 -6.34 -15.74 15.48
C PRO A 504 -5.87 -16.78 16.52
N LEU A 505 -6.00 -16.45 17.80
CA LEU A 505 -5.56 -17.30 18.90
C LEU A 505 -6.55 -18.42 19.25
N LEU A 506 -7.81 -18.23 18.94
CA LEU A 506 -8.89 -19.08 19.42
C LEU A 506 -9.67 -19.81 18.34
N VAL A 507 -9.58 -19.39 17.07
CA VAL A 507 -10.34 -20.01 15.97
C VAL A 507 -10.13 -21.52 15.90
N GLY A 508 -8.91 -22.00 16.12
CA GLY A 508 -8.60 -23.43 16.14
C GLY A 508 -9.26 -24.21 17.27
N THR A 509 -9.83 -23.54 18.29
CA THR A 509 -10.53 -24.21 19.40
C THR A 509 -11.97 -24.61 19.03
N TRP A 510 -12.60 -23.90 18.11
CA TRP A 510 -14.00 -24.10 17.69
C TRP A 510 -14.19 -24.34 16.19
N SER A 511 -13.15 -24.19 15.37
CA SER A 511 -13.16 -24.59 13.95
C SER A 511 -12.65 -26.03 13.82
N ARG A 512 -13.30 -26.82 12.96
CA ARG A 512 -12.89 -28.19 12.65
C ARG A 512 -12.27 -28.25 11.26
N GLU A 513 -11.49 -29.30 11.02
CA GLU A 513 -10.80 -29.52 9.73
C GLU A 513 -11.76 -29.59 8.52
N ASP A 514 -12.99 -30.05 8.72
CA ASP A 514 -14.01 -30.08 7.67
C ASP A 514 -14.75 -28.74 7.45
N GLY A 515 -14.27 -27.67 8.03
CA GLY A 515 -14.87 -26.33 7.96
C GLY A 515 -16.13 -26.15 8.81
N THR A 516 -16.60 -27.22 9.51
CA THR A 516 -17.71 -27.09 10.44
C THR A 516 -17.25 -26.51 11.76
N LEU A 517 -18.20 -25.94 12.52
CA LEU A 517 -17.90 -25.31 13.80
C LEU A 517 -18.40 -26.16 14.98
N ASP A 518 -17.64 -26.13 16.07
CA ASP A 518 -18.09 -26.61 17.38
C ASP A 518 -18.89 -25.51 18.08
N ALA A 519 -20.19 -25.72 18.17
CA ALA A 519 -21.11 -24.71 18.71
C ALA A 519 -20.89 -24.47 20.22
N GLU A 520 -20.44 -25.46 21.00
CA GLU A 520 -20.19 -25.31 22.44
C GLU A 520 -18.90 -24.50 22.65
N ALA A 521 -17.84 -24.79 21.93
CA ALA A 521 -16.59 -24.07 22.01
C ALA A 521 -16.72 -22.64 21.46
N LEU A 522 -17.48 -22.42 20.36
CA LEU A 522 -17.80 -21.11 19.84
C LEU A 522 -18.59 -20.26 20.85
N GLN A 523 -19.54 -20.88 21.55
CA GLN A 523 -20.32 -20.22 22.59
C GLN A 523 -19.42 -19.80 23.76
N GLU A 524 -18.46 -20.64 24.16
CA GLU A 524 -17.48 -20.31 25.20
C GLU A 524 -16.62 -19.11 24.79
N TYR A 525 -16.16 -19.09 23.55
CA TYR A 525 -15.42 -17.93 22.99
C TYR A 525 -16.23 -16.64 23.09
N ILE A 526 -17.46 -16.62 22.55
CA ILE A 526 -18.33 -15.44 22.54
C ILE A 526 -18.64 -14.96 23.96
N GLN A 527 -18.97 -15.89 24.88
CA GLN A 527 -19.24 -15.56 26.27
C GLN A 527 -18.01 -14.97 26.97
N THR A 528 -16.81 -15.50 26.66
CA THR A 528 -15.59 -14.98 27.24
C THR A 528 -15.30 -13.57 26.77
N VAL A 529 -15.38 -13.30 25.45
CA VAL A 529 -15.22 -11.94 24.89
C VAL A 529 -16.22 -10.97 25.56
N GLN A 530 -17.49 -11.36 25.63
CA GLN A 530 -18.52 -10.54 26.26
C GLN A 530 -18.21 -10.25 27.73
N GLN A 531 -17.75 -11.26 28.47
CA GLN A 531 -17.46 -11.11 29.91
C GLN A 531 -16.24 -10.25 30.17
N VAL A 532 -15.16 -10.42 29.38
CA VAL A 532 -13.97 -9.57 29.47
C VAL A 532 -14.31 -8.13 29.18
N TRP A 533 -15.05 -7.87 28.09
CA TRP A 533 -15.51 -6.54 27.73
C TRP A 533 -16.38 -5.90 28.82
N LYS A 534 -17.37 -6.62 29.30
CA LYS A 534 -18.26 -6.15 30.35
C LYS A 534 -17.50 -5.80 31.63
N THR A 535 -16.53 -6.63 32.02
CA THR A 535 -15.68 -6.37 33.18
C THR A 535 -14.84 -5.10 32.99
N TYR A 536 -14.31 -4.90 31.79
CA TYR A 536 -13.57 -3.69 31.43
C TYR A 536 -14.47 -2.45 31.52
N GLU A 537 -15.62 -2.46 30.86
CA GLU A 537 -16.55 -1.34 30.80
C GLU A 537 -17.10 -0.95 32.19
N GLU A 538 -17.43 -1.94 33.04
CA GLU A 538 -17.90 -1.73 34.40
C GLU A 538 -16.84 -1.02 35.28
N ASN A 539 -15.57 -1.26 35.06
CA ASN A 539 -14.45 -0.68 35.78
C ASN A 539 -13.80 0.53 35.10
N ALA A 540 -14.30 0.91 33.92
CA ALA A 540 -13.78 2.02 33.13
C ALA A 540 -13.98 3.37 33.86
N SER A 541 -12.94 4.23 33.83
CA SER A 541 -13.03 5.63 34.25
C SER A 541 -13.95 6.46 33.34
N GLU A 542 -14.31 7.67 33.74
CA GLU A 542 -15.13 8.58 32.94
C GLU A 542 -14.46 8.86 31.58
N LYS A 543 -13.16 9.07 31.56
CA LYS A 543 -12.38 9.32 30.35
C LYS A 543 -12.35 8.11 29.41
N VAL A 544 -12.14 6.89 29.93
CA VAL A 544 -12.19 5.67 29.13
C VAL A 544 -13.56 5.49 28.48
N ARG A 545 -14.65 5.84 29.18
CA ARG A 545 -16.01 5.81 28.62
C ARG A 545 -16.21 6.84 27.51
N GLU A 546 -15.61 8.03 27.64
CA GLU A 546 -15.63 9.04 26.56
C GLU A 546 -14.91 8.54 25.31
N ASN A 547 -13.75 7.87 25.46
CA ASN A 547 -13.01 7.26 24.37
C ASN A 547 -13.82 6.14 23.68
N ILE A 548 -14.51 5.29 24.47
CA ILE A 548 -15.40 4.25 23.94
C ILE A 548 -16.49 4.85 23.06
N VAL A 549 -17.14 5.92 23.51
CA VAL A 549 -18.19 6.61 22.72
C VAL A 549 -17.61 7.21 21.43
N GLY A 550 -16.45 7.85 21.50
CA GLY A 550 -15.79 8.41 20.31
C GLY A 550 -15.39 7.34 19.28
N TRP A 551 -14.97 6.16 19.77
CA TRP A 551 -14.66 5.04 18.91
C TRP A 551 -15.91 4.46 18.23
N GLU A 552 -17.03 4.30 18.98
CA GLU A 552 -18.29 3.80 18.44
C GLU A 552 -18.83 4.65 17.28
N GLU A 553 -18.59 5.96 17.31
CA GLU A 553 -18.95 6.87 16.20
C GLU A 553 -18.16 6.62 14.91
N SER A 554 -16.97 6.02 15.00
CA SER A 554 -16.05 5.76 13.89
C SER A 554 -15.90 4.27 13.59
N GLU A 555 -16.57 3.39 14.31
CA GLU A 555 -16.38 1.93 14.30
C GLU A 555 -16.42 1.33 12.90
N ASP A 556 -17.47 1.62 12.12
CA ASP A 556 -17.60 1.07 10.76
C ASP A 556 -16.41 1.42 9.87
N SER A 557 -15.88 2.63 10.01
CA SER A 557 -14.70 3.08 9.25
C SER A 557 -13.41 2.39 9.71
N ILE A 558 -13.25 2.19 11.02
CA ILE A 558 -12.07 1.52 11.59
C ILE A 558 -12.08 0.04 11.22
N LEU A 559 -13.19 -0.64 11.40
CA LEU A 559 -13.31 -2.07 11.09
C LEU A 559 -13.17 -2.37 9.59
N ALA A 560 -13.64 -1.47 8.73
CA ALA A 560 -13.47 -1.59 7.28
C ALA A 560 -12.01 -1.50 6.82
N GLN A 561 -11.13 -0.93 7.65
CA GLN A 561 -9.71 -0.78 7.36
C GLN A 561 -8.85 -1.86 8.05
N LEU A 562 -9.44 -2.69 8.92
CA LEU A 562 -8.68 -3.76 9.56
C LEU A 562 -8.35 -4.87 8.57
N PRO A 563 -7.09 -5.27 8.48
CA PRO A 563 -6.70 -6.39 7.65
C PRO A 563 -7.22 -7.72 8.20
N ASP A 564 -7.28 -8.74 7.35
CA ASP A 564 -7.81 -10.06 7.72
C ASP A 564 -6.99 -10.77 8.81
N TYR A 565 -5.72 -10.41 8.99
CA TYR A 565 -4.90 -10.97 10.08
C TYR A 565 -5.27 -10.44 11.49
N GLY A 566 -6.13 -9.43 11.59
CA GLY A 566 -6.54 -8.83 12.86
C GLY A 566 -5.80 -7.53 13.18
N ALA A 567 -5.71 -7.19 14.46
CA ALA A 567 -5.08 -5.95 14.91
C ALA A 567 -3.58 -6.12 15.08
N ALA A 568 -2.79 -5.33 14.34
CA ALA A 568 -1.35 -5.24 14.50
C ALA A 568 -0.96 -4.68 15.88
N LEU A 569 0.25 -5.00 16.33
CA LEU A 569 0.86 -4.41 17.52
C LEU A 569 1.60 -3.09 17.23
N SER A 570 1.69 -2.67 15.97
CA SER A 570 2.26 -1.37 15.60
C SER A 570 1.55 -0.22 16.31
N GLY A 571 2.33 0.73 16.82
CA GLY A 571 1.82 1.88 17.59
C GLY A 571 1.53 1.61 19.08
N SER A 572 1.48 0.34 19.51
CA SER A 572 1.30 0.00 20.96
C SER A 572 2.42 0.54 21.85
N SER A 573 3.59 0.84 21.29
CA SER A 573 4.73 1.42 21.99
C SER A 573 4.40 2.74 22.71
N PHE A 574 3.61 3.60 22.07
CA PHE A 574 3.22 4.90 22.64
C PHE A 574 2.26 4.76 23.82
N ASP A 575 1.38 3.77 23.79
CA ASP A 575 0.47 3.48 24.90
C ASP A 575 1.24 2.92 26.10
N LEU A 576 2.21 2.05 25.84
CA LEU A 576 3.10 1.51 26.88
C LEU A 576 3.98 2.60 27.48
N LEU A 577 4.61 3.46 26.66
CA LEU A 577 5.45 4.57 27.11
C LEU A 577 4.65 5.67 27.80
N GLY A 578 3.47 5.98 27.32
CA GLY A 578 2.55 6.98 27.88
C GLY A 578 1.88 6.53 29.18
N GLY A 579 2.00 5.23 29.52
CA GLY A 579 1.37 4.63 30.69
C GLY A 579 -0.15 4.45 30.53
N ASN A 580 -0.67 4.53 29.30
CA ASN A 580 -2.07 4.27 28.94
C ASN A 580 -2.38 2.78 29.01
N ALA A 581 -1.37 1.92 28.75
CA ALA A 581 -1.43 0.47 28.85
C ALA A 581 -0.23 -0.10 29.59
N LYS A 582 -0.37 -1.30 30.13
CA LYS A 582 0.72 -2.14 30.65
C LYS A 582 0.92 -3.39 29.81
N ALA A 583 -0.07 -3.79 29.03
CA ALA A 583 0.01 -4.90 28.11
C ALA A 583 -0.91 -4.68 26.92
N GLU A 584 -0.50 -5.21 25.78
CA GLU A 584 -1.30 -5.25 24.54
C GLU A 584 -1.24 -6.66 23.92
N ILE A 585 -2.33 -7.03 23.24
CA ILE A 585 -2.49 -8.30 22.52
C ILE A 585 -2.71 -7.96 21.05
N GLY A 586 -2.05 -8.66 20.16
CA GLY A 586 -2.25 -8.43 18.73
C GLY A 586 -1.36 -9.33 17.89
N VAL A 587 -0.96 -8.85 16.73
CA VAL A 587 -0.16 -9.59 15.77
C VAL A 587 1.11 -8.80 15.45
N LEU A 588 2.27 -9.45 15.51
CA LEU A 588 3.52 -8.92 14.97
C LEU A 588 3.47 -9.07 13.46
N THR A 589 3.49 -7.95 12.76
CA THR A 589 3.37 -7.91 11.30
C THR A 589 4.71 -7.81 10.59
N GLY A 590 5.82 -7.68 11.32
CA GLY A 590 7.15 -7.66 10.74
C GLY A 590 8.22 -7.13 11.67
N MET A 591 9.37 -6.84 11.11
CA MET A 591 10.52 -6.36 11.87
C MET A 591 10.35 -4.93 12.38
N TYR A 592 9.52 -4.10 11.74
CA TYR A 592 9.19 -2.77 12.26
C TYR A 592 8.54 -2.85 13.64
N ASP A 593 7.46 -3.62 13.75
CA ASP A 593 6.76 -3.81 15.02
C ASP A 593 7.69 -4.37 16.10
N TYR A 594 8.50 -5.37 15.70
CA TYR A 594 9.41 -6.01 16.65
C TYR A 594 10.53 -5.07 17.12
N ALA A 595 11.11 -4.26 16.22
CA ALA A 595 12.10 -3.25 16.56
C ALA A 595 11.50 -2.13 17.41
N GLU A 596 10.30 -1.66 17.08
CA GLU A 596 9.55 -0.68 17.85
C GLU A 596 9.33 -1.17 19.29
N LEU A 597 8.68 -2.31 19.45
CA LEU A 597 8.31 -2.85 20.77
C LEU A 597 9.52 -3.22 21.63
N THR A 598 10.56 -3.82 21.04
CA THR A 598 11.79 -4.15 21.77
C THR A 598 12.57 -2.90 22.18
N SER A 599 12.41 -1.79 21.48
CA SER A 599 13.02 -0.50 21.83
C SER A 599 12.35 0.17 23.02
N VAL A 600 11.08 -0.09 23.29
CA VAL A 600 10.35 0.37 24.49
C VAL A 600 11.07 -0.04 25.75
N ASN A 601 11.66 -1.24 25.80
CA ASN A 601 12.39 -1.77 26.98
C ASN A 601 13.61 -0.93 27.41
N ARG A 602 14.04 0.06 26.61
CA ARG A 602 15.08 1.01 26.99
C ARG A 602 14.57 2.13 27.91
N GLN A 603 13.27 2.39 27.89
CA GLN A 603 12.62 3.47 28.64
C GLN A 603 11.70 2.94 29.75
N THR A 604 10.95 1.87 29.48
CA THR A 604 10.07 1.21 30.45
C THR A 604 10.16 -0.31 30.26
N PRO A 605 10.04 -1.12 31.34
CA PRO A 605 10.08 -2.58 31.20
C PRO A 605 9.05 -3.07 30.20
N CYS A 606 9.53 -3.72 29.14
CA CYS A 606 8.68 -4.26 28.08
C CYS A 606 9.31 -5.52 27.50
N GLU A 607 8.53 -6.57 27.42
CA GLU A 607 8.84 -7.81 26.71
C GLU A 607 7.84 -8.04 25.60
N VAL A 608 8.25 -8.77 24.56
CA VAL A 608 7.39 -9.26 23.48
C VAL A 608 7.42 -10.78 23.56
N ARG A 609 6.26 -11.39 23.66
CA ARG A 609 6.10 -12.85 23.78
C ARG A 609 5.07 -13.38 22.78
N GLN A 610 5.27 -14.58 22.31
CA GLN A 610 4.23 -15.26 21.54
C GLN A 610 2.96 -15.43 22.41
N ALA A 611 1.80 -15.14 21.84
CA ALA A 611 0.53 -15.28 22.54
C ALA A 611 0.04 -16.75 22.47
N ASN A 612 -0.11 -17.38 23.63
CA ASN A 612 -0.57 -18.75 23.81
C ASN A 612 -1.81 -18.76 24.71
N LEU A 613 -2.94 -18.23 24.22
CA LEU A 613 -4.17 -18.07 25.01
C LEU A 613 -5.21 -19.19 24.82
N GLY A 614 -5.08 -20.00 23.80
CA GLY A 614 -6.01 -21.10 23.51
C GLY A 614 -5.37 -22.21 22.68
N ALA A 615 -4.62 -21.84 21.65
CA ALA A 615 -3.75 -22.74 20.90
C ALA A 615 -2.30 -22.31 21.10
N GLU A 616 -1.37 -23.25 21.01
CA GLU A 616 0.07 -23.02 21.14
C GLU A 616 0.70 -22.87 19.75
N ASP A 617 1.79 -22.11 19.68
CA ASP A 617 2.65 -21.96 18.49
C ASP A 617 1.88 -21.60 17.21
N VAL A 618 0.92 -20.68 17.36
CA VAL A 618 0.03 -20.22 16.30
C VAL A 618 0.74 -19.25 15.37
N PHE A 619 0.49 -19.38 14.07
CA PHE A 619 0.86 -18.37 13.06
C PHE A 619 -0.33 -18.05 12.15
N VAL A 620 -0.32 -16.84 11.64
CA VAL A 620 -1.27 -16.37 10.65
C VAL A 620 -0.59 -16.43 9.28
N PRO A 621 -1.03 -17.27 8.35
CA PRO A 621 -0.45 -17.34 7.01
C PRO A 621 -0.77 -16.08 6.22
N TYR A 622 0.13 -15.72 5.31
CA TYR A 622 -0.05 -14.57 4.41
C TYR A 622 0.55 -14.85 3.04
N GLU A 623 -0.10 -14.35 1.98
CA GLU A 623 0.21 -14.64 0.58
C GLU A 623 0.29 -16.16 0.35
N THR A 624 -0.75 -16.89 0.78
CA THR A 624 -0.82 -18.35 0.61
C THR A 624 -1.11 -18.71 -0.84
N LEU A 625 -0.20 -19.42 -1.49
CA LEU A 625 -0.29 -19.79 -2.89
C LEU A 625 -0.73 -21.23 -3.08
N GLY A 626 -1.62 -21.46 -4.05
CA GLY A 626 -1.97 -22.75 -4.59
C GLY A 626 -2.03 -22.68 -6.13
N VAL A 627 -1.67 -23.76 -6.80
CA VAL A 627 -1.77 -23.91 -8.25
C VAL A 627 -2.99 -24.77 -8.58
N LEU A 628 -3.84 -24.32 -9.51
CA LEU A 628 -4.98 -25.15 -9.92
C LEU A 628 -4.53 -26.41 -10.66
N SER A 629 -5.14 -27.55 -10.35
CA SER A 629 -4.84 -28.84 -10.97
C SER A 629 -5.12 -28.89 -12.48
N ASN A 630 -5.93 -27.96 -12.99
CA ASN A 630 -6.26 -27.76 -14.39
C ASN A 630 -5.70 -26.44 -14.96
N ALA A 631 -4.63 -25.89 -14.35
CA ALA A 631 -3.96 -24.69 -14.83
C ALA A 631 -3.64 -24.78 -16.33
N LYS A 632 -3.82 -23.68 -17.05
CA LYS A 632 -3.54 -23.58 -18.49
C LYS A 632 -2.04 -23.43 -18.77
N ALA A 633 -1.30 -22.82 -17.81
CA ALA A 633 0.11 -22.58 -17.88
C ALA A 633 0.86 -23.21 -16.66
N PRO A 634 0.79 -24.55 -16.44
CA PRO A 634 1.30 -25.16 -15.23
C PRO A 634 2.81 -24.96 -15.01
N GLU A 635 3.63 -24.99 -16.06
CA GLU A 635 5.09 -24.74 -15.95
C GLU A 635 5.41 -23.31 -15.52
N ALA A 636 4.65 -22.31 -16.03
CA ALA A 636 4.79 -20.92 -15.60
C ALA A 636 4.29 -20.72 -14.17
N ALA A 637 3.21 -21.41 -13.79
CA ALA A 637 2.68 -21.39 -12.43
C ALA A 637 3.68 -21.96 -11.41
N GLU A 638 4.30 -23.12 -11.71
CA GLU A 638 5.37 -23.68 -10.88
C GLU A 638 6.57 -22.73 -10.79
N THR A 639 6.97 -22.10 -11.91
CA THR A 639 8.08 -21.12 -11.94
C THR A 639 7.76 -19.92 -11.07
N PHE A 640 6.51 -19.42 -11.13
CA PHE A 640 6.05 -18.32 -10.31
C PHE A 640 6.06 -18.65 -8.82
N VAL A 641 5.54 -19.83 -8.43
CA VAL A 641 5.56 -20.26 -7.02
C VAL A 641 6.98 -20.51 -6.53
N CYS A 642 7.86 -21.06 -7.36
CA CYS A 642 9.30 -21.19 -7.04
C CYS A 642 9.92 -19.82 -6.76
N TYR A 643 9.64 -18.82 -7.60
CA TYR A 643 10.15 -17.46 -7.41
C TYR A 643 9.58 -16.83 -6.13
N ALA A 644 8.28 -16.96 -5.91
CA ALA A 644 7.61 -16.41 -4.72
C ALA A 644 8.18 -16.95 -3.40
N LEU A 645 8.65 -18.20 -3.41
CA LEU A 645 9.25 -18.85 -2.23
C LEU A 645 10.79 -18.73 -2.17
N SER A 646 11.43 -18.16 -3.18
CA SER A 646 12.89 -17.96 -3.20
C SER A 646 13.31 -16.81 -2.26
N GLU A 647 14.58 -16.79 -1.84
CA GLU A 647 15.13 -15.65 -1.10
C GLU A 647 14.84 -14.33 -1.81
N GLU A 648 15.10 -14.27 -3.12
CA GLU A 648 14.93 -13.05 -3.90
C GLU A 648 13.47 -12.57 -3.95
N GLY A 649 12.51 -13.48 -4.17
CA GLY A 649 11.09 -13.17 -4.16
C GLY A 649 10.63 -12.64 -2.81
N GLN A 650 11.07 -13.25 -1.72
CA GLN A 650 10.67 -12.86 -0.37
C GLN A 650 11.40 -11.65 0.18
N MET A 651 12.59 -11.33 -0.33
CA MET A 651 13.28 -10.06 -0.07
C MET A 651 12.73 -8.90 -0.91
N ALA A 652 11.75 -9.16 -1.76
CA ALA A 652 11.08 -8.12 -2.52
C ALA A 652 10.29 -7.14 -1.63
N ASP A 653 9.76 -7.65 -0.51
CA ASP A 653 9.00 -6.89 0.48
C ASP A 653 9.42 -7.35 1.87
N VAL A 654 10.35 -6.61 2.47
CA VAL A 654 10.92 -6.93 3.79
C VAL A 654 10.19 -6.24 4.93
N GLU A 655 9.30 -5.31 4.63
CA GLU A 655 8.63 -4.49 5.63
C GLU A 655 7.33 -5.15 6.11
N THR A 656 6.72 -5.96 5.23
CA THR A 656 5.42 -6.59 5.49
C THR A 656 5.58 -8.08 5.73
N ALA A 657 5.22 -8.57 6.91
CA ALA A 657 5.26 -9.96 7.32
C ALA A 657 6.66 -10.60 7.40
N PHE A 658 6.72 -11.77 8.01
CA PHE A 658 7.94 -12.58 8.09
C PHE A 658 7.99 -13.60 6.96
N PRO A 659 9.12 -13.73 6.24
CA PRO A 659 9.25 -14.69 5.15
C PRO A 659 9.29 -16.14 5.66
N VAL A 660 8.71 -17.08 4.88
CA VAL A 660 8.84 -18.52 5.17
C VAL A 660 10.16 -19.11 4.64
N ASN A 661 10.83 -18.43 3.73
CA ASN A 661 12.17 -18.82 3.28
C ASN A 661 13.18 -18.60 4.42
N GLU A 662 13.94 -19.66 4.79
CA GLU A 662 14.85 -19.61 5.93
C GLU A 662 15.99 -18.59 5.75
N THR A 663 16.54 -18.51 4.53
CA THR A 663 17.62 -17.57 4.23
C THR A 663 17.12 -16.13 4.28
N ALA A 664 15.95 -15.85 3.68
CA ALA A 664 15.31 -14.54 3.72
C ALA A 664 14.95 -14.15 5.17
N LEU A 665 14.36 -15.03 5.96
CA LEU A 665 14.02 -14.76 7.36
C LEU A 665 15.27 -14.40 8.19
N ASN A 666 16.32 -15.19 8.08
CA ASN A 666 17.57 -14.91 8.79
C ASN A 666 18.15 -13.55 8.38
N ARG A 667 18.08 -13.21 7.10
CA ARG A 667 18.55 -11.95 6.58
C ARG A 667 17.70 -10.77 7.05
N VAL A 668 16.37 -10.87 6.93
CA VAL A 668 15.43 -9.85 7.41
C VAL A 668 15.57 -9.59 8.91
N VAL A 669 15.86 -10.62 9.71
CA VAL A 669 16.08 -10.45 11.16
C VAL A 669 17.45 -9.85 11.48
N SER A 670 18.50 -10.18 10.72
CA SER A 670 19.88 -9.79 11.04
C SER A 670 20.33 -8.48 10.40
N GLU A 671 19.79 -8.11 9.23
CA GLU A 671 20.21 -6.95 8.46
C GLU A 671 19.18 -5.81 8.57
N PRO A 672 19.54 -4.66 9.16
CA PRO A 672 18.65 -3.50 9.19
C PRO A 672 18.32 -3.02 7.77
N PHE A 673 17.04 -2.80 7.49
CA PHE A 673 16.62 -2.20 6.22
C PHE A 673 16.36 -0.68 6.33
N PHE A 674 16.42 -0.11 7.54
CA PHE A 674 16.42 1.33 7.71
C PHE A 674 17.82 1.88 7.99
N ARG A 675 18.00 3.13 7.56
CA ARG A 675 19.30 3.78 7.58
C ARG A 675 19.89 3.83 9.00
N ASP A 676 21.17 3.53 9.14
CA ASP A 676 21.93 3.53 10.40
C ASP A 676 21.40 2.56 11.48
N GLY A 677 20.43 1.68 11.14
CA GLY A 677 19.81 0.71 12.06
C GLY A 677 18.95 1.35 13.15
N GLU A 678 18.51 2.59 12.94
CA GLU A 678 17.60 3.30 13.85
C GLU A 678 16.64 4.22 13.10
N PHE A 679 15.46 4.45 13.67
CA PHE A 679 14.53 5.48 13.25
C PHE A 679 13.83 6.09 14.47
N SER A 680 13.31 7.30 14.35
CA SER A 680 12.61 7.96 15.44
C SER A 680 11.12 8.10 15.13
N MET A 681 10.30 7.86 16.14
CA MET A 681 8.87 8.09 16.12
C MET A 681 8.50 9.09 17.21
N ALA A 682 7.51 9.92 16.97
CA ALA A 682 7.00 10.87 17.95
C ALA A 682 5.48 10.82 17.99
N SER A 683 4.95 10.96 19.20
CA SER A 683 3.52 11.11 19.46
C SER A 683 3.34 12.06 20.66
N SER A 684 2.12 12.33 21.04
CA SER A 684 1.81 13.06 22.26
C SER A 684 1.01 12.21 23.22
N ASN A 685 1.32 12.29 24.51
CA ASN A 685 0.46 11.72 25.54
C ASN A 685 -0.90 12.41 25.49
N GLN A 686 -1.94 11.63 25.23
CA GLN A 686 -3.30 12.16 25.08
C GLN A 686 -3.85 12.80 26.36
N GLU A 687 -3.25 12.50 27.53
CA GLU A 687 -3.68 13.07 28.81
C GLU A 687 -2.97 14.37 29.15
N THR A 688 -1.66 14.39 29.00
CA THR A 688 -0.82 15.51 29.45
C THR A 688 -0.47 16.48 28.34
N GLY A 689 -0.61 16.06 27.05
CA GLY A 689 -0.12 16.79 25.89
C GLY A 689 1.42 16.79 25.76
N GLU A 690 2.13 16.06 26.62
CA GLU A 690 3.57 15.96 26.56
C GLU A 690 4.01 15.13 25.35
N ALA A 691 5.04 15.58 24.64
CA ALA A 691 5.61 14.84 23.54
C ALA A 691 6.27 13.54 24.03
N ILE A 692 5.97 12.43 23.39
CA ILE A 692 6.62 11.14 23.60
C ILE A 692 7.47 10.87 22.37
N THR A 693 8.77 10.68 22.54
CA THR A 693 9.69 10.30 21.46
C THR A 693 10.24 8.91 21.74
N LEU A 694 10.15 8.04 20.76
CA LEU A 694 10.77 6.71 20.76
C LEU A 694 11.81 6.66 19.66
N ILE A 695 13.05 6.36 20.02
CA ILE A 695 14.09 5.98 19.07
C ILE A 695 14.07 4.45 18.98
N CYS A 696 13.65 3.95 17.83
CA CYS A 696 13.60 2.54 17.52
C CYS A 696 14.97 2.10 17.01
N TYR A 697 15.50 1.03 17.57
CA TYR A 697 16.77 0.44 17.18
C TYR A 697 16.54 -0.94 16.62
N TRP A 698 17.39 -1.34 15.67
CA TRP A 698 17.40 -2.73 15.24
C TRP A 698 17.63 -3.66 16.43
N PRO A 699 16.87 -4.75 16.56
CA PRO A 699 16.96 -5.66 17.70
C PRO A 699 18.37 -6.21 17.89
N GLY A 700 18.79 -6.28 19.13
CA GLY A 700 20.08 -6.89 19.49
C GLY A 700 20.08 -8.41 19.25
N LYS A 701 21.27 -9.01 19.25
CA LYS A 701 21.46 -10.41 18.91
C LYS A 701 20.59 -11.38 19.73
N ASP A 702 20.45 -11.14 21.03
CA ASP A 702 19.63 -11.99 21.92
C ASP A 702 18.14 -11.92 21.51
N GLN A 703 17.65 -10.72 21.14
CA GLN A 703 16.28 -10.50 20.66
C GLN A 703 16.05 -11.13 19.28
N GLN A 704 17.05 -11.05 18.39
CA GLN A 704 17.02 -11.73 17.09
C GLN A 704 16.92 -13.26 17.25
N GLU A 705 17.74 -13.85 18.16
CA GLU A 705 17.69 -15.28 18.48
C GLU A 705 16.34 -15.68 19.09
N GLU A 706 15.73 -14.83 19.89
CA GLU A 706 14.41 -15.04 20.48
C GLU A 706 13.30 -15.04 19.42
N LEU A 707 13.32 -14.06 18.49
CA LEU A 707 12.36 -14.00 17.37
C LEU A 707 12.49 -15.23 16.46
N LEU A 708 13.70 -15.61 16.09
CA LEU A 708 13.96 -16.81 15.30
C LEU A 708 13.52 -18.09 16.03
N ALA A 709 13.66 -18.14 17.35
CA ALA A 709 13.17 -19.25 18.16
C ALA A 709 11.63 -19.26 18.23
N MET A 710 10.96 -18.13 18.25
CA MET A 710 9.50 -18.06 18.11
C MET A 710 9.07 -18.58 16.73
N ALA A 711 9.65 -18.08 15.66
CA ALA A 711 9.35 -18.53 14.29
C ALA A 711 9.60 -20.06 14.11
N GLY A 712 10.67 -20.58 14.72
CA GLY A 712 11.02 -22.01 14.64
C GLY A 712 10.06 -22.96 15.35
N ARG A 713 9.17 -22.47 16.23
CA ARG A 713 8.17 -23.29 16.93
C ARG A 713 6.80 -23.31 16.25
N LEU A 714 6.52 -22.34 15.37
CA LEU A 714 5.21 -22.17 14.74
C LEU A 714 4.74 -23.46 14.05
N SER A 715 3.59 -23.95 14.46
CA SER A 715 3.07 -25.26 14.00
C SER A 715 1.53 -25.34 13.94
N THR A 716 0.85 -24.27 14.32
CA THR A 716 -0.62 -24.20 14.32
C THR A 716 -1.07 -23.11 13.36
N ARG A 717 -1.63 -23.49 12.21
CA ARG A 717 -2.13 -22.60 11.18
C ARG A 717 -3.47 -21.99 11.57
N VAL A 718 -3.61 -20.67 11.42
CA VAL A 718 -4.91 -19.99 11.51
C VAL A 718 -5.67 -20.16 10.19
N ASP A 719 -6.95 -20.51 10.26
CA ASP A 719 -7.86 -20.42 9.11
C ASP A 719 -8.45 -18.99 9.03
N LEU A 720 -8.14 -18.31 7.94
CA LEU A 720 -8.61 -16.96 7.65
C LEU A 720 -9.73 -16.92 6.59
N ASN A 721 -10.48 -18.03 6.39
CA ASN A 721 -11.62 -18.00 5.47
C ASN A 721 -12.54 -16.81 5.81
N ARG A 722 -12.65 -15.87 4.86
CA ARG A 722 -13.25 -14.57 5.08
C ARG A 722 -14.71 -14.62 5.52
N ILE A 723 -15.51 -15.47 4.90
CA ILE A 723 -16.95 -15.53 5.17
C ILE A 723 -17.25 -16.03 6.59
N PRO A 724 -16.70 -17.17 7.04
CA PRO A 724 -16.82 -17.58 8.44
C PRO A 724 -16.25 -16.56 9.41
N ARG A 725 -15.06 -16.01 9.12
CA ARG A 725 -14.40 -15.03 9.98
C ARG A 725 -15.26 -13.80 10.18
N GLN A 726 -15.69 -13.14 9.12
CA GLN A 726 -16.53 -11.94 9.20
C GLN A 726 -17.84 -12.25 9.94
N THR A 727 -18.47 -13.39 9.64
CA THR A 727 -19.70 -13.79 10.33
C THR A 727 -19.51 -13.94 11.83
N VAL A 728 -18.42 -14.60 12.26
CA VAL A 728 -18.13 -14.79 13.69
C VAL A 728 -17.84 -13.46 14.37
N LEU A 729 -17.01 -12.59 13.75
CA LEU A 729 -16.65 -11.29 14.32
C LEU A 729 -17.86 -10.36 14.44
N GLU A 730 -18.70 -10.27 13.41
CA GLU A 730 -19.92 -9.45 13.43
C GLU A 730 -20.90 -9.85 14.56
N GLU A 731 -21.23 -11.14 14.67
CA GLU A 731 -22.17 -11.63 15.69
C GLU A 731 -21.55 -11.57 17.11
N THR A 732 -20.23 -11.86 17.23
CA THR A 732 -19.52 -11.69 18.52
C THR A 732 -19.56 -10.25 18.99
N ARG A 733 -19.39 -9.29 18.09
CA ARG A 733 -19.44 -7.85 18.40
C ARG A 733 -20.82 -7.40 18.85
N LYS A 734 -21.89 -7.87 18.20
CA LYS A 734 -23.28 -7.60 18.66
C LYS A 734 -23.52 -8.13 20.07
N CYS A 735 -23.03 -9.35 20.34
CA CYS A 735 -23.11 -9.93 21.68
C CYS A 735 -22.28 -9.12 22.69
N MET A 736 -21.08 -8.69 22.35
CA MET A 736 -20.22 -7.83 23.17
C MET A 736 -20.93 -6.54 23.57
N LYS A 737 -21.63 -5.90 22.63
CA LYS A 737 -22.44 -4.69 22.86
C LYS A 737 -23.76 -4.94 23.59
N GLY A 738 -24.11 -6.21 23.84
CA GLY A 738 -25.38 -6.58 24.49
C GLY A 738 -26.62 -6.44 23.60
N GLU A 739 -26.44 -6.37 22.29
CA GLU A 739 -27.53 -6.32 21.31
C GLU A 739 -28.22 -7.68 21.12
N GLU A 740 -27.49 -8.76 21.36
CA GLU A 740 -27.99 -10.14 21.36
C GLU A 740 -27.31 -11.00 22.43
N SER A 741 -27.86 -12.15 22.72
CA SER A 741 -27.25 -13.12 23.64
C SER A 741 -26.24 -14.03 22.89
N ALA A 742 -25.32 -14.64 23.63
CA ALA A 742 -24.37 -15.60 23.06
C ALA A 742 -25.07 -16.79 22.36
N ASP A 743 -26.22 -17.24 22.88
CA ASP A 743 -27.03 -18.28 22.24
C ASP A 743 -27.60 -17.82 20.89
N GLU A 744 -28.05 -16.58 20.78
CA GLU A 744 -28.56 -16.00 19.54
C GLU A 744 -27.41 -15.81 18.52
N ALA A 745 -26.25 -15.30 18.95
CA ALA A 745 -25.07 -15.13 18.13
C ALA A 745 -24.59 -16.47 17.54
N VAL A 746 -24.44 -17.52 18.39
CA VAL A 746 -24.05 -18.87 17.93
C VAL A 746 -25.03 -19.42 16.90
N ASN A 747 -26.35 -19.27 17.16
CA ASN A 747 -27.35 -19.77 16.21
C ASN A 747 -27.29 -19.01 14.87
N ALA A 748 -27.08 -17.71 14.88
CA ALA A 748 -26.93 -16.90 13.67
C ALA A 748 -25.67 -17.32 12.88
N ILE A 749 -24.54 -17.46 13.55
CA ILE A 749 -23.27 -17.91 12.96
C ILE A 749 -23.45 -19.31 12.33
N MET A 750 -23.95 -20.26 13.11
CA MET A 750 -24.14 -21.64 12.63
C MET A 750 -25.08 -21.69 11.42
N GLN A 751 -26.15 -20.91 11.41
CA GLN A 751 -27.06 -20.85 10.26
C GLN A 751 -26.39 -20.27 9.00
N LYS A 752 -25.66 -19.17 9.13
CA LYS A 752 -24.97 -18.50 8.00
C LYS A 752 -23.86 -19.39 7.42
N ILE A 753 -23.04 -19.99 8.29
CA ILE A 753 -21.92 -20.83 7.86
C ILE A 753 -22.39 -22.16 7.26
N ASN A 754 -23.41 -22.81 7.85
CA ASN A 754 -23.97 -24.02 7.24
C ASN A 754 -24.58 -23.74 5.85
N LEU A 755 -25.13 -22.55 5.62
CA LEU A 755 -25.60 -22.17 4.29
C LEU A 755 -24.44 -22.02 3.31
N TYR A 756 -23.38 -21.33 3.73
CA TYR A 756 -22.15 -21.14 2.95
C TYR A 756 -21.48 -22.47 2.58
N LEU A 757 -21.35 -23.40 3.54
CA LEU A 757 -20.76 -24.72 3.29
C LEU A 757 -21.62 -25.63 2.39
N ALA A 758 -22.92 -25.34 2.26
CA ALA A 758 -23.82 -26.06 1.38
C ALA A 758 -23.83 -25.57 -0.08
N GLU A 759 -23.32 -24.36 -0.32
CA GLU A 759 -23.14 -23.78 -1.65
C GLU A 759 -21.83 -24.23 -2.30
#